data_82a02df21bd6a0330e4b1a4725ac8b91
#
_entry.id   82a02df21bd6a0330e4b1a4725ac8b91
#
_cell.length_a   1.000
_cell.length_b   1.000
_cell.length_c   1.000
_cell.angle_alpha   90.00
_cell.angle_beta   90.00
_cell.angle_gamma   90.00
#
_symmetry.space_group_name_H-M   'P 1'
#
loop_
_entity.id
_entity.type
_entity.pdbx_description
1 polymer ?
#
loop_
_entity_poly.entity_id
_entity_poly.type
_entity_poly.pdbx_seq_one_letter_code
_entity_poly.pdbx_strand_id
1 'polypeptide(L)'
;MSKNLAKVKYPVLGLLILILSICLPLSSWSQSGSESEPNDERDHANELRLGQAVEGLFQVEDDEDWYKFVVSQSGKNIIRIDLTGVAGVNSYLEIYNDKEEKLKESDIGDDGEGEAIINFGVTEGIYYIEVGGRQKNEKDKYLLSTKLLGPWQEDQEFEPNDELEQANKIKLGKVVKGFAYPDTDKDWYAVTVPESGLDILIVELSALDGVDLLLELLDADGRELKQANNGEIDEKEMIVRMKVKPGKYYIMVNNYGFNTETAYTLRAGKPTVPPATPEEVNKALTKALDGLARTQLKEGEWSSNVSAIGISGLALMAFLGAECIQKDYIQNIKAAVNFLKSKYLPSSNYESGSKERAYYGGLIASAYSTMYEHAIATLALIEAIVNDNDLNLEPMIEDALQLILRVQNTEHKPVLLGGPINDQSDYYGGWRYDPDSTESDMSVSGWQILALKGALSAGFEIPEWSLSNAAHFLRACYDKDEQAFTYQPGGGGVGCARTGIGALGLQLCGYPDDPFIPPALRFMQNNPPLWAIEEPGEGWPFYYWYYGTRAMLKAGGEDWRIWKTWMCRLLVDNQNDDGSWDSEQNEAGMGVYSTSLGALMLEFCCGHVPIYMREKIQMPGLVEVAFKEEAKKQATKNVELILDASNSMWGQIEGESKIAIAKSVLNQIINGLPDEMNVGLRIYGHRYPLNDKRACQDTQLVVGIGAVAKDRLIESINKIQPKGKTPLVYSVLQAGKDFEQIANGSIILITDGIESCHGDINSIAPALKKLGIGLKVHIVGFDIKEAASRQQLETIAKSTGGVYLDAKDSQQLLSSLQQTLQIEYIVLDEKGGIKGKGFVGGKPLRVMGGSYRLRLLLEPEPLEIMITVKPGHKSIFLLTKEKENWAIKEK
;
A
#
# COMPACT_ATOMS: atom_id res chain seq x y z
N MET A 1 -38.41 26.81 -20.91
CA MET A 1 -37.95 27.68 -22.03
C MET A 1 -36.55 27.19 -22.40
N SER A 2 -36.51 26.39 -23.29
CA SER A 2 -36.22 26.33 -24.72
C SER A 2 -34.74 26.46 -25.07
N LYS A 3 -34.14 25.32 -25.44
CA LYS A 3 -33.32 25.09 -26.61
C LYS A 3 -32.01 25.85 -26.75
N ASN A 4 -30.89 25.06 -26.75
CA ASN A 4 -30.04 25.05 -27.94
C ASN A 4 -29.17 23.80 -27.96
N LEU A 5 -29.51 22.88 -28.82
CA LEU A 5 -28.70 21.81 -29.34
C LEU A 5 -27.70 22.41 -30.35
N ALA A 6 -26.42 22.32 -30.07
CA ALA A 6 -25.40 22.55 -31.10
C ALA A 6 -24.90 21.18 -31.58
N LYS A 7 -25.31 20.81 -32.79
CA LYS A 7 -24.76 19.70 -33.56
C LYS A 7 -23.32 20.00 -33.95
N VAL A 8 -22.34 19.28 -33.40
CA VAL A 8 -20.97 19.23 -33.93
C VAL A 8 -20.94 18.11 -34.97
N LYS A 9 -20.80 18.48 -36.23
CA LYS A 9 -20.48 17.58 -37.35
C LYS A 9 -18.99 17.25 -37.25
N TYR A 10 -18.63 15.98 -37.08
CA TYR A 10 -17.28 15.53 -37.38
C TYR A 10 -17.18 15.18 -38.86
N PRO A 11 -16.11 15.58 -39.55
CA PRO A 11 -15.88 15.16 -40.94
C PRO A 11 -15.32 13.74 -40.92
N VAL A 12 -15.97 12.89 -41.71
CA VAL A 12 -15.48 11.55 -42.08
C VAL A 12 -14.14 11.74 -42.82
N LEU A 13 -13.04 11.47 -42.14
CA LEU A 13 -11.72 11.31 -42.77
C LEU A 13 -11.57 9.81 -43.03
N GLY A 14 -11.76 9.42 -44.29
CA GLY A 14 -11.47 8.06 -44.76
C GLY A 14 -9.98 7.76 -44.50
N LEU A 15 -9.73 6.92 -43.53
CA LEU A 15 -8.43 6.31 -43.35
C LEU A 15 -8.40 5.07 -44.24
N LEU A 16 -7.69 5.17 -45.35
CA LEU A 16 -7.29 4.04 -46.18
C LEU A 16 -6.39 3.16 -45.29
N ILE A 17 -6.94 2.14 -44.69
CA ILE A 17 -6.14 1.09 -44.04
C ILE A 17 -5.53 0.27 -45.17
N LEU A 18 -4.25 0.53 -45.40
CA LEU A 18 -3.40 -0.35 -46.18
C LEU A 18 -3.26 -1.66 -45.38
N ILE A 19 -4.05 -2.68 -45.75
CA ILE A 19 -3.84 -4.04 -45.28
C ILE A 19 -2.48 -4.48 -45.83
N LEU A 20 -1.46 -4.36 -44.99
CA LEU A 20 -0.23 -5.11 -45.16
C LEU A 20 -0.61 -6.59 -44.90
N SER A 21 -0.89 -7.32 -45.97
CA SER A 21 -0.85 -8.78 -45.95
C SER A 21 0.49 -9.20 -45.42
N ILE A 22 0.54 -9.52 -44.12
CA ILE A 22 1.62 -10.33 -43.56
C ILE A 22 1.42 -11.71 -44.17
N CYS A 23 2.16 -11.98 -45.22
CA CYS A 23 2.37 -13.35 -45.68
C CYS A 23 3.03 -14.13 -44.57
N LEU A 24 2.24 -14.72 -43.66
CA LEU A 24 2.65 -15.90 -42.93
C LEU A 24 2.89 -16.99 -43.99
N PRO A 25 3.96 -17.79 -43.89
CA PRO A 25 4.19 -18.84 -44.87
C PRO A 25 3.01 -19.81 -44.86
N LEU A 26 2.35 -19.93 -45.97
CA LEU A 26 1.41 -21.04 -46.28
C LEU A 26 2.17 -22.34 -46.10
N SER A 27 2.23 -22.86 -44.87
CA SER A 27 2.75 -24.18 -44.60
C SER A 27 1.70 -25.20 -45.03
N SER A 28 1.89 -25.71 -46.26
CA SER A 28 1.41 -26.99 -46.78
C SER A 28 -0.08 -27.33 -46.52
N TRP A 29 -0.97 -26.65 -47.20
CA TRP A 29 -2.27 -27.24 -47.52
C TRP A 29 -2.00 -28.31 -48.60
N SER A 30 -2.26 -29.58 -48.28
CA SER A 30 -2.20 -30.64 -49.25
C SER A 30 -3.44 -30.50 -50.11
N GLN A 31 -3.27 -30.26 -51.40
CA GLN A 31 -4.24 -30.19 -52.52
C GLN A 31 -5.69 -29.98 -52.08
N SER A 32 -6.27 -28.81 -52.40
CA SER A 32 -7.71 -28.58 -52.40
C SER A 32 -8.38 -29.56 -53.41
N GLY A 33 -9.36 -30.34 -52.95
CA GLY A 33 -10.29 -31.01 -53.81
C GLY A 33 -11.24 -29.99 -54.44
N SER A 34 -11.84 -30.27 -55.57
CA SER A 34 -13.05 -29.58 -56.02
C SER A 34 -14.25 -30.48 -55.75
N GLU A 35 -15.38 -29.88 -55.46
CA GLU A 35 -16.66 -30.57 -55.32
C GLU A 35 -17.00 -31.35 -56.60
N SER A 36 -17.92 -32.25 -56.44
CA SER A 36 -18.49 -33.04 -57.58
C SER A 36 -20.00 -33.02 -57.46
N GLU A 37 -20.61 -32.45 -58.47
CA GLU A 37 -22.03 -32.35 -58.60
C GLU A 37 -22.68 -33.60 -59.17
N PRO A 38 -23.97 -33.88 -58.88
CA PRO A 38 -24.82 -33.13 -57.95
C PRO A 38 -24.54 -33.50 -56.49
N ASN A 39 -24.50 -32.52 -55.58
CA ASN A 39 -24.35 -32.68 -54.11
C ASN A 39 -25.36 -31.84 -53.32
N ASP A 40 -26.50 -31.50 -53.98
CA ASP A 40 -27.57 -30.71 -53.35
C ASP A 40 -28.36 -31.49 -52.29
N GLU A 41 -28.12 -32.79 -52.16
CA GLU A 41 -28.77 -33.68 -51.19
C GLU A 41 -27.72 -34.39 -50.32
N ARG A 42 -28.01 -34.54 -49.03
CA ARG A 42 -27.11 -35.18 -48.04
C ARG A 42 -26.63 -36.58 -48.46
N ASP A 43 -27.49 -37.36 -49.14
CA ASP A 43 -27.15 -38.72 -49.66
C ASP A 43 -26.07 -38.66 -50.75
N HIS A 44 -25.86 -37.50 -51.35
CA HIS A 44 -24.84 -37.23 -52.37
C HIS A 44 -23.67 -36.43 -51.87
N ALA A 45 -23.57 -36.20 -50.53
CA ALA A 45 -22.55 -35.37 -49.89
C ALA A 45 -21.12 -35.74 -50.33
N ASN A 46 -20.34 -34.74 -50.71
CA ASN A 46 -18.95 -34.90 -51.09
C ASN A 46 -18.10 -35.27 -49.86
N GLU A 47 -17.16 -36.21 -49.99
CA GLU A 47 -16.27 -36.59 -48.88
C GLU A 47 -15.24 -35.53 -48.64
N LEU A 48 -15.23 -34.96 -47.43
CA LEU A 48 -14.26 -34.02 -46.95
C LEU A 48 -13.42 -34.69 -45.84
N ARG A 49 -12.08 -34.63 -45.93
CA ARG A 49 -11.21 -35.11 -44.87
C ARG A 49 -10.97 -34.00 -43.87
N LEU A 50 -11.11 -34.31 -42.59
CA LEU A 50 -10.81 -33.38 -41.52
C LEU A 50 -9.36 -32.85 -41.65
N GLY A 51 -9.20 -31.53 -41.68
CA GLY A 51 -7.94 -30.84 -41.91
C GLY A 51 -7.63 -30.52 -43.37
N GLN A 52 -8.57 -30.73 -44.27
CA GLN A 52 -8.46 -30.37 -45.69
C GLN A 52 -9.45 -29.28 -46.09
N ALA A 53 -9.27 -28.75 -47.26
CA ALA A 53 -10.14 -27.77 -47.86
C ALA A 53 -10.68 -28.28 -49.19
N VAL A 54 -11.88 -27.86 -49.55
CA VAL A 54 -12.54 -28.13 -50.82
C VAL A 54 -13.04 -26.83 -51.46
N GLU A 55 -12.91 -26.71 -52.77
CA GLU A 55 -13.47 -25.57 -53.52
C GLU A 55 -14.82 -25.97 -54.10
N GLY A 56 -15.82 -25.08 -53.97
CA GLY A 56 -17.13 -25.23 -54.57
C GLY A 56 -17.61 -23.96 -55.28
N LEU A 57 -18.80 -24.03 -55.91
CA LEU A 57 -19.42 -22.95 -56.66
C LEU A 57 -20.93 -22.91 -56.38
N PHE A 58 -21.51 -21.79 -56.19
CA PHE A 58 -22.94 -21.58 -56.10
C PHE A 58 -23.54 -21.50 -57.54
N GLN A 59 -24.02 -22.60 -58.04
CA GLN A 59 -24.42 -22.78 -59.51
C GLN A 59 -25.83 -22.33 -59.78
N VAL A 60 -26.70 -22.33 -58.75
CA VAL A 60 -28.12 -21.97 -58.89
C VAL A 60 -28.45 -20.92 -57.76
N GLU A 61 -29.68 -20.37 -57.79
CA GLU A 61 -30.22 -19.62 -56.69
C GLU A 61 -30.66 -20.61 -55.59
N ASP A 62 -30.39 -20.29 -54.32
CA ASP A 62 -30.61 -21.17 -53.18
C ASP A 62 -29.89 -22.52 -53.35
N ASP A 63 -28.60 -22.47 -53.73
CA ASP A 63 -27.75 -23.62 -53.93
C ASP A 63 -27.35 -24.21 -52.56
N GLU A 64 -27.38 -25.55 -52.43
CA GLU A 64 -27.08 -26.28 -51.20
C GLU A 64 -26.02 -27.35 -51.51
N ASP A 65 -24.82 -27.17 -51.00
CA ASP A 65 -23.71 -28.11 -51.19
C ASP A 65 -23.43 -28.94 -49.93
N TRP A 66 -23.62 -30.24 -50.02
CA TRP A 66 -23.41 -31.12 -48.88
C TRP A 66 -22.04 -31.79 -48.90
N TYR A 67 -21.40 -31.77 -47.72
CA TYR A 67 -20.10 -32.39 -47.44
C TYR A 67 -20.20 -33.32 -46.24
N LYS A 68 -19.45 -34.43 -46.29
CA LYS A 68 -19.42 -35.43 -45.23
C LYS A 68 -17.99 -35.61 -44.73
N PHE A 69 -17.77 -35.58 -43.42
CA PHE A 69 -16.48 -35.91 -42.83
C PHE A 69 -16.60 -36.90 -41.66
N VAL A 70 -15.51 -37.61 -41.38
CA VAL A 70 -15.48 -38.63 -40.35
C VAL A 70 -14.46 -38.22 -39.29
N VAL A 71 -14.90 -38.18 -38.03
CA VAL A 71 -14.03 -38.03 -36.84
C VAL A 71 -13.67 -39.42 -36.36
N SER A 72 -12.40 -39.80 -36.54
CA SER A 72 -11.88 -41.12 -36.10
C SER A 72 -11.19 -41.08 -34.75
N GLN A 73 -10.95 -39.89 -34.22
CA GLN A 73 -10.31 -39.69 -32.89
C GLN A 73 -11.32 -40.03 -31.79
N SER A 74 -10.93 -40.93 -30.90
CA SER A 74 -11.75 -41.28 -29.74
C SER A 74 -11.78 -40.11 -28.73
N GLY A 75 -12.89 -39.98 -28.02
CA GLY A 75 -13.10 -38.91 -27.02
C GLY A 75 -13.64 -37.63 -27.62
N LYS A 76 -13.66 -36.60 -26.81
CA LYS A 76 -14.11 -35.23 -27.19
C LYS A 76 -12.97 -34.49 -27.88
N ASN A 77 -13.25 -33.93 -29.06
CA ASN A 77 -12.28 -33.12 -29.83
C ASN A 77 -12.94 -31.82 -30.23
N ILE A 78 -12.15 -30.82 -30.55
CA ILE A 78 -12.60 -29.50 -31.01
C ILE A 78 -12.18 -29.30 -32.45
N ILE A 79 -13.09 -28.80 -33.26
CA ILE A 79 -12.85 -28.45 -34.65
C ILE A 79 -13.24 -26.99 -34.92
N ARG A 80 -12.73 -26.48 -36.03
CA ARG A 80 -13.16 -25.24 -36.66
C ARG A 80 -13.50 -25.54 -38.12
N ILE A 81 -14.56 -24.89 -38.62
CA ILE A 81 -15.00 -24.94 -40.01
C ILE A 81 -15.04 -23.49 -40.50
N ASP A 82 -14.40 -23.21 -41.62
CA ASP A 82 -14.35 -21.88 -42.23
C ASP A 82 -14.84 -21.98 -43.69
N LEU A 83 -15.72 -21.07 -44.08
CA LEU A 83 -16.21 -20.85 -45.42
C LEU A 83 -15.79 -19.46 -45.90
N THR A 84 -15.12 -19.37 -47.04
CA THR A 84 -14.77 -18.06 -47.61
C THR A 84 -15.97 -17.43 -48.30
N GLY A 85 -16.12 -16.12 -48.16
CA GLY A 85 -17.15 -15.38 -48.85
C GLY A 85 -16.97 -15.36 -50.37
N VAL A 86 -18.11 -15.31 -51.10
CA VAL A 86 -18.18 -15.18 -52.55
C VAL A 86 -18.91 -13.88 -52.91
N ALA A 87 -18.29 -13.04 -53.72
CA ALA A 87 -18.83 -11.72 -54.03
C ALA A 87 -20.27 -11.75 -54.55
N GLY A 88 -21.20 -11.07 -53.89
CA GLY A 88 -22.62 -10.99 -54.25
C GLY A 88 -23.43 -12.22 -53.90
N VAL A 89 -22.91 -13.09 -53.02
CA VAL A 89 -23.63 -14.23 -52.46
C VAL A 89 -23.67 -14.06 -50.93
N ASN A 90 -24.87 -14.12 -50.39
CA ASN A 90 -25.05 -14.32 -48.95
C ASN A 90 -25.10 -15.83 -48.72
N SER A 91 -24.00 -16.33 -48.08
CA SER A 91 -23.82 -17.76 -47.79
C SER A 91 -24.17 -18.08 -46.33
N TYR A 92 -24.50 -19.32 -46.06
CA TYR A 92 -24.64 -19.87 -44.71
C TYR A 92 -23.95 -21.21 -44.60
N LEU A 93 -23.68 -21.60 -43.36
CA LEU A 93 -22.97 -22.81 -43.01
C LEU A 93 -23.67 -23.54 -41.86
N GLU A 94 -24.03 -24.81 -42.09
CA GLU A 94 -24.69 -25.64 -41.10
C GLU A 94 -23.95 -26.95 -40.90
N ILE A 95 -23.96 -27.50 -39.66
CA ILE A 95 -23.39 -28.81 -39.34
C ILE A 95 -24.44 -29.71 -38.72
N TYR A 96 -24.43 -30.98 -39.17
CA TYR A 96 -25.38 -32.03 -38.79
C TYR A 96 -24.67 -33.27 -38.30
N ASN A 97 -25.33 -34.04 -37.42
CA ASN A 97 -24.89 -35.37 -37.06
C ASN A 97 -25.42 -36.45 -38.08
N ASP A 98 -25.08 -37.71 -37.82
CA ASP A 98 -25.50 -38.85 -38.63
C ASP A 98 -27.03 -39.12 -38.60
N LYS A 99 -27.78 -38.51 -37.66
CA LYS A 99 -29.24 -38.64 -37.50
C LYS A 99 -30.02 -37.48 -38.11
N GLU A 100 -29.39 -36.63 -38.90
CA GLU A 100 -30.02 -35.44 -39.51
C GLU A 100 -30.44 -34.35 -38.49
N GLU A 101 -29.84 -34.38 -37.28
CA GLU A 101 -30.05 -33.33 -36.30
C GLU A 101 -29.05 -32.19 -36.57
N LYS A 102 -29.56 -30.98 -36.83
CA LYS A 102 -28.74 -29.78 -36.96
C LYS A 102 -28.09 -29.47 -35.59
N LEU A 103 -26.80 -29.33 -35.59
CA LEU A 103 -26.01 -29.11 -34.35
C LEU A 103 -25.62 -27.66 -34.14
N LYS A 104 -25.29 -26.92 -35.19
CA LYS A 104 -24.95 -25.49 -35.17
C LYS A 104 -25.13 -24.91 -36.58
N GLU A 105 -25.39 -23.59 -36.63
CA GLU A 105 -25.43 -22.82 -37.89
C GLU A 105 -24.59 -21.55 -37.76
N SER A 106 -24.18 -21.00 -38.92
CA SER A 106 -23.57 -19.67 -39.06
C SER A 106 -24.17 -19.03 -40.32
N ASP A 107 -24.85 -17.89 -40.17
CA ASP A 107 -25.50 -17.10 -41.22
C ASP A 107 -25.42 -15.62 -40.81
N ILE A 108 -24.20 -15.13 -40.59
CA ILE A 108 -23.91 -13.80 -40.04
C ILE A 108 -23.20 -12.88 -41.02
N GLY A 109 -22.56 -13.47 -42.03
CA GLY A 109 -21.91 -12.69 -43.07
C GLY A 109 -22.90 -11.98 -43.97
N ASP A 110 -22.63 -10.71 -44.33
CA ASP A 110 -23.34 -10.02 -45.41
C ASP A 110 -22.93 -10.56 -46.78
N ASP A 111 -23.61 -10.08 -47.85
CA ASP A 111 -23.27 -10.43 -49.23
C ASP A 111 -21.77 -10.35 -49.53
N GLY A 112 -21.14 -11.45 -49.81
CA GLY A 112 -19.72 -11.56 -50.12
C GLY A 112 -18.81 -11.80 -48.94
N GLU A 113 -19.34 -11.92 -47.75
CA GLU A 113 -18.57 -12.31 -46.54
C GLU A 113 -18.59 -13.81 -46.31
N GLY A 114 -17.66 -14.32 -45.54
CA GLY A 114 -17.52 -15.75 -45.24
C GLY A 114 -18.16 -16.12 -43.91
N GLU A 115 -18.41 -17.43 -43.77
CA GLU A 115 -18.99 -17.99 -42.54
C GLU A 115 -17.97 -18.83 -41.77
N ALA A 116 -18.19 -18.99 -40.47
CA ALA A 116 -17.36 -19.88 -39.66
C ALA A 116 -18.18 -20.54 -38.54
N ILE A 117 -17.84 -21.78 -38.22
CA ILE A 117 -18.24 -22.45 -36.98
C ILE A 117 -16.95 -22.67 -36.19
N ILE A 118 -16.80 -21.93 -35.08
CA ILE A 118 -15.59 -21.95 -34.29
C ILE A 118 -15.78 -22.78 -33.02
N ASN A 119 -14.69 -23.31 -32.49
CA ASN A 119 -14.62 -24.05 -31.20
C ASN A 119 -15.69 -25.17 -31.07
N PHE A 120 -16.08 -25.80 -32.17
CA PHE A 120 -17.17 -26.81 -32.18
C PHE A 120 -16.71 -28.15 -31.65
N GLY A 121 -17.50 -28.76 -30.79
CA GLY A 121 -17.20 -30.02 -30.11
C GLY A 121 -17.68 -31.23 -30.96
N VAL A 122 -16.77 -32.14 -31.22
CA VAL A 122 -17.09 -33.39 -31.92
C VAL A 122 -16.61 -34.62 -31.15
N THR A 123 -17.30 -35.75 -31.37
CA THR A 123 -16.87 -37.06 -30.88
C THR A 123 -16.68 -38.01 -32.10
N GLU A 124 -16.12 -39.18 -31.84
CA GLU A 124 -15.99 -40.21 -32.88
C GLU A 124 -17.37 -40.45 -33.58
N GLY A 125 -17.43 -40.20 -34.88
CA GLY A 125 -18.67 -40.27 -35.64
C GLY A 125 -18.59 -39.67 -37.02
N ILE A 126 -19.75 -39.66 -37.72
CA ILE A 126 -19.94 -39.08 -39.05
C ILE A 126 -20.68 -37.77 -38.88
N TYR A 127 -20.20 -36.72 -39.54
CA TYR A 127 -20.79 -35.38 -39.54
C TYR A 127 -20.97 -34.90 -40.97
N TYR A 128 -21.98 -34.06 -41.17
CA TYR A 128 -22.28 -33.46 -42.44
C TYR A 128 -22.24 -31.95 -42.33
N ILE A 129 -21.79 -31.29 -43.38
CA ILE A 129 -21.78 -29.82 -43.49
C ILE A 129 -22.65 -29.50 -44.70
N GLU A 130 -23.55 -28.57 -44.49
CA GLU A 130 -24.29 -27.93 -45.56
C GLU A 130 -23.74 -26.53 -45.76
N VAL A 131 -23.39 -26.20 -47.00
CA VAL A 131 -22.99 -24.88 -47.43
C VAL A 131 -24.08 -24.37 -48.36
N GLY A 132 -24.76 -23.31 -47.93
CA GLY A 132 -25.80 -22.75 -48.79
C GLY A 132 -25.43 -21.35 -49.30
N GLY A 133 -25.89 -21.07 -50.53
CA GLY A 133 -25.75 -19.75 -51.15
C GLY A 133 -27.06 -19.24 -51.68
N ARG A 134 -27.57 -18.14 -51.10
CA ARG A 134 -28.87 -17.57 -51.50
C ARG A 134 -28.87 -16.95 -52.90
N GLN A 135 -27.74 -16.59 -53.47
CA GLN A 135 -27.56 -16.06 -54.79
C GLN A 135 -26.56 -16.89 -55.59
N LYS A 136 -26.83 -16.99 -56.89
CA LYS A 136 -26.00 -17.70 -57.84
C LYS A 136 -24.68 -16.96 -58.13
N ASN A 137 -23.53 -17.67 -58.13
CA ASN A 137 -22.23 -17.20 -58.65
C ASN A 137 -21.45 -18.37 -59.30
N GLU A 138 -21.52 -18.52 -60.62
CA GLU A 138 -20.81 -19.59 -61.36
C GLU A 138 -19.32 -19.25 -61.63
N LYS A 139 -18.78 -18.12 -61.16
CA LYS A 139 -17.43 -17.67 -61.55
C LYS A 139 -16.44 -17.77 -60.39
N ASP A 140 -16.84 -17.35 -59.19
CA ASP A 140 -15.99 -17.23 -58.05
C ASP A 140 -16.30 -18.40 -57.11
N LYS A 141 -15.26 -19.11 -56.73
CA LYS A 141 -15.37 -20.27 -55.86
C LYS A 141 -15.34 -19.87 -54.39
N TYR A 142 -16.13 -20.51 -53.58
CA TYR A 142 -15.87 -20.56 -52.15
C TYR A 142 -14.82 -21.62 -51.83
N LEU A 143 -14.20 -21.50 -50.65
CA LEU A 143 -13.34 -22.50 -50.07
C LEU A 143 -13.92 -22.90 -48.71
N LEU A 144 -14.35 -24.15 -48.59
CA LEU A 144 -14.74 -24.76 -47.32
C LEU A 144 -13.54 -25.48 -46.73
N SER A 145 -13.18 -25.17 -45.50
CA SER A 145 -12.07 -25.82 -44.81
C SER A 145 -12.44 -26.29 -43.40
N THR A 146 -11.93 -27.44 -43.01
CA THR A 146 -12.07 -27.99 -41.67
C THR A 146 -10.73 -28.12 -41.00
N LYS A 147 -10.65 -27.82 -39.70
CA LYS A 147 -9.42 -27.90 -38.92
C LYS A 147 -9.68 -28.58 -37.58
N LEU A 148 -8.92 -29.64 -37.27
CA LEU A 148 -8.89 -30.22 -35.95
C LEU A 148 -8.01 -29.36 -35.06
N LEU A 149 -8.60 -28.75 -34.01
CA LEU A 149 -7.87 -27.94 -33.05
C LEU A 149 -7.20 -28.80 -31.96
N GLY A 150 -7.73 -29.99 -31.70
CA GLY A 150 -7.17 -30.95 -30.75
C GLY A 150 -8.20 -31.55 -29.79
N PRO A 151 -7.73 -32.34 -28.81
CA PRO A 151 -8.63 -32.90 -27.80
C PRO A 151 -9.19 -31.82 -26.90
N TRP A 152 -10.47 -31.90 -26.58
CA TRP A 152 -11.13 -31.01 -25.62
C TRP A 152 -10.49 -31.05 -24.24
N GLN A 153 -10.41 -29.92 -23.58
CA GLN A 153 -9.88 -29.75 -22.22
C GLN A 153 -11.00 -29.38 -21.23
N GLU A 154 -10.89 -29.79 -19.98
CA GLU A 154 -11.90 -29.48 -18.93
C GLU A 154 -12.03 -27.97 -18.60
N ASP A 155 -11.09 -27.15 -19.04
CA ASP A 155 -11.09 -25.69 -18.87
C ASP A 155 -11.56 -24.93 -20.11
N GLN A 156 -12.27 -25.62 -20.99
CA GLN A 156 -12.80 -25.11 -22.26
C GLN A 156 -14.25 -25.58 -22.45
N GLU A 157 -15.07 -24.74 -23.04
CA GLU A 157 -16.42 -25.12 -23.43
C GLU A 157 -16.42 -26.25 -24.46
N PHE A 158 -17.54 -26.87 -24.61
CA PHE A 158 -17.80 -27.92 -25.59
C PHE A 158 -19.14 -27.66 -26.27
N GLU A 159 -19.12 -27.11 -27.46
CA GLU A 159 -20.26 -26.80 -28.28
C GLU A 159 -20.87 -28.05 -28.95
N PRO A 160 -22.20 -28.10 -29.19
CA PRO A 160 -23.16 -27.05 -28.84
C PRO A 160 -23.49 -27.05 -27.33
N ASN A 161 -23.69 -25.87 -26.76
CA ASN A 161 -24.15 -25.65 -25.37
C ASN A 161 -25.19 -24.50 -25.31
N ASP A 162 -25.93 -24.29 -26.38
CA ASP A 162 -26.91 -23.24 -26.57
C ASP A 162 -28.21 -23.45 -25.76
N GLU A 163 -28.41 -24.65 -25.19
CA GLU A 163 -29.63 -25.02 -24.49
C GLU A 163 -29.30 -25.55 -23.08
N LEU A 164 -30.21 -25.35 -22.12
CA LEU A 164 -30.05 -25.73 -20.71
C LEU A 164 -29.66 -27.21 -20.51
N GLU A 165 -30.21 -28.11 -21.35
CA GLU A 165 -29.91 -29.54 -21.33
C GLU A 165 -28.51 -29.88 -21.81
N GLN A 166 -27.92 -29.00 -22.63
CA GLN A 166 -26.57 -29.12 -23.18
C GLN A 166 -25.49 -28.48 -22.28
N ALA A 167 -25.90 -27.83 -21.19
CA ALA A 167 -25.04 -27.04 -20.31
C ALA A 167 -23.71 -27.73 -19.92
N ASN A 168 -22.62 -27.09 -20.17
CA ASN A 168 -21.27 -27.54 -19.83
C ASN A 168 -21.08 -27.60 -18.32
N LYS A 169 -20.65 -28.76 -17.77
CA LYS A 169 -20.39 -28.90 -16.32
C LYS A 169 -19.08 -28.26 -15.96
N ILE A 170 -19.13 -27.28 -15.06
CA ILE A 170 -17.95 -26.60 -14.55
C ILE A 170 -17.73 -26.89 -13.06
N LYS A 171 -16.47 -26.88 -12.64
CA LYS A 171 -16.07 -27.11 -11.24
C LYS A 171 -15.94 -25.77 -10.50
N LEU A 172 -16.51 -25.67 -9.30
CA LEU A 172 -16.37 -24.50 -8.44
C LEU A 172 -14.92 -24.06 -8.30
N GLY A 173 -14.67 -22.78 -8.51
CA GLY A 173 -13.35 -22.16 -8.38
C GLY A 173 -12.42 -22.38 -9.57
N LYS A 174 -12.83 -23.13 -10.59
CA LYS A 174 -12.07 -23.31 -11.83
C LYS A 174 -12.52 -22.30 -12.87
N VAL A 175 -11.57 -21.85 -13.66
CA VAL A 175 -11.84 -21.01 -14.84
C VAL A 175 -12.15 -21.92 -16.00
N VAL A 176 -13.16 -21.59 -16.79
CA VAL A 176 -13.47 -22.17 -18.10
C VAL A 176 -13.38 -21.07 -19.16
N LYS A 177 -12.96 -21.43 -20.37
CA LYS A 177 -12.89 -20.55 -21.53
C LYS A 177 -14.08 -20.84 -22.45
N GLY A 178 -14.75 -19.80 -22.93
CA GLY A 178 -15.81 -19.87 -23.91
C GLY A 178 -15.60 -18.84 -25.02
N PHE A 179 -16.32 -18.99 -26.13
CA PHE A 179 -16.26 -18.10 -27.27
C PHE A 179 -17.65 -17.50 -27.53
N ALA A 180 -17.71 -16.22 -27.75
CA ALA A 180 -18.92 -15.48 -28.07
C ALA A 180 -19.08 -15.43 -29.59
N TYR A 181 -19.64 -16.47 -30.18
CA TYR A 181 -19.83 -16.59 -31.62
C TYR A 181 -20.90 -17.66 -32.00
N PRO A 182 -21.94 -17.35 -32.78
CA PRO A 182 -22.20 -16.08 -33.49
C PRO A 182 -22.72 -14.94 -32.59
N ASP A 183 -23.18 -13.83 -33.17
CA ASP A 183 -23.96 -12.83 -32.44
C ASP A 183 -25.21 -13.46 -31.83
N THR A 184 -25.52 -13.10 -30.57
CA THR A 184 -26.63 -13.71 -29.80
C THR A 184 -26.42 -15.17 -29.40
N ASP A 185 -25.17 -15.67 -29.42
CA ASP A 185 -24.79 -16.96 -28.88
C ASP A 185 -25.15 -17.11 -27.39
N LYS A 186 -25.49 -18.34 -26.97
CA LYS A 186 -25.90 -18.61 -25.58
C LYS A 186 -25.14 -19.79 -25.03
N ASP A 187 -24.18 -19.50 -24.21
CA ASP A 187 -23.40 -20.52 -23.54
C ASP A 187 -23.98 -20.90 -22.19
N TRP A 188 -24.45 -22.14 -22.09
CA TRP A 188 -24.96 -22.68 -20.84
C TRP A 188 -23.91 -23.48 -20.08
N TYR A 189 -23.77 -23.15 -18.78
CA TYR A 189 -22.91 -23.83 -17.84
C TYR A 189 -23.70 -24.33 -16.63
N ALA A 190 -23.31 -25.46 -16.07
CA ALA A 190 -23.92 -26.04 -14.88
C ALA A 190 -22.88 -26.16 -13.77
N VAL A 191 -23.20 -25.65 -12.59
CA VAL A 191 -22.36 -25.71 -11.39
C VAL A 191 -23.12 -26.37 -10.25
N THR A 192 -22.43 -27.16 -9.43
CA THR A 192 -23.05 -27.77 -8.23
C THR A 192 -22.46 -27.15 -6.98
N VAL A 193 -23.32 -26.57 -6.15
CA VAL A 193 -22.99 -26.05 -4.82
C VAL A 193 -23.06 -27.20 -3.80
N PRO A 194 -21.99 -27.49 -3.05
CA PRO A 194 -21.95 -28.61 -2.11
C PRO A 194 -22.78 -28.30 -0.83
N GLU A 195 -23.09 -29.36 -0.07
CA GLU A 195 -23.87 -29.25 1.19
C GLU A 195 -23.15 -28.44 2.29
N SER A 196 -21.85 -28.23 2.19
CA SER A 196 -21.10 -27.47 3.17
C SER A 196 -20.02 -26.59 2.51
N GLY A 197 -19.81 -25.41 3.08
CA GLY A 197 -18.65 -24.56 2.78
C GLY A 197 -18.81 -23.53 1.67
N LEU A 198 -20.02 -23.38 1.09
CA LEU A 198 -20.33 -22.29 0.14
C LEU A 198 -21.76 -21.79 0.35
N ASP A 199 -21.89 -20.70 1.06
CA ASP A 199 -23.20 -20.04 1.26
C ASP A 199 -23.38 -18.84 0.31
N ILE A 200 -22.33 -18.42 -0.35
CA ILE A 200 -22.31 -17.32 -1.31
C ILE A 200 -21.56 -17.74 -2.57
N LEU A 201 -22.20 -17.58 -3.70
CA LEU A 201 -21.64 -17.79 -5.02
C LEU A 201 -21.32 -16.45 -5.67
N ILE A 202 -20.14 -16.36 -6.25
CA ILE A 202 -19.75 -15.30 -7.17
C ILE A 202 -19.54 -15.93 -8.54
N VAL A 203 -20.05 -15.27 -9.57
CA VAL A 203 -19.81 -15.61 -10.97
C VAL A 203 -19.09 -14.43 -11.61
N GLU A 204 -17.93 -14.69 -12.18
CA GLU A 204 -17.05 -13.71 -12.81
C GLU A 204 -16.91 -14.05 -14.28
N LEU A 205 -17.15 -13.09 -15.17
CA LEU A 205 -17.01 -13.17 -16.60
C LEU A 205 -16.03 -12.09 -17.08
N SER A 206 -14.98 -12.46 -17.79
CA SER A 206 -14.01 -11.49 -18.31
C SER A 206 -14.62 -10.66 -19.43
N ALA A 207 -14.10 -9.45 -19.62
CA ALA A 207 -14.33 -8.66 -20.82
C ALA A 207 -13.89 -9.42 -22.09
N LEU A 208 -14.49 -9.11 -23.22
CA LEU A 208 -14.13 -9.59 -24.54
C LEU A 208 -14.13 -8.42 -25.53
N ASP A 209 -13.04 -8.26 -26.27
CA ASP A 209 -12.83 -7.11 -27.17
C ASP A 209 -13.92 -7.05 -28.26
N GLY A 210 -14.60 -5.90 -28.34
CA GLY A 210 -15.67 -5.62 -29.29
C GLY A 210 -17.02 -6.29 -28.98
N VAL A 211 -17.19 -6.92 -27.82
CA VAL A 211 -18.39 -7.67 -27.44
C VAL A 211 -18.97 -7.16 -26.13
N ASP A 212 -20.27 -6.95 -26.11
CA ASP A 212 -21.06 -6.74 -24.89
C ASP A 212 -21.60 -8.09 -24.40
N LEU A 213 -21.17 -8.51 -23.19
CA LEU A 213 -21.53 -9.80 -22.61
C LEU A 213 -22.59 -9.64 -21.54
N LEU A 214 -23.58 -10.51 -21.55
CA LEU A 214 -24.62 -10.61 -20.53
C LEU A 214 -24.43 -11.89 -19.72
N LEU A 215 -24.47 -11.78 -18.40
CA LEU A 215 -24.30 -12.89 -17.47
C LEU A 215 -25.57 -13.12 -16.66
N GLU A 216 -26.11 -14.34 -16.67
CA GLU A 216 -27.27 -14.72 -15.87
C GLU A 216 -26.94 -15.92 -14.97
N LEU A 217 -27.47 -15.89 -13.74
CA LEU A 217 -27.46 -17.01 -12.80
C LEU A 217 -28.89 -17.51 -12.59
N LEU A 218 -29.08 -18.82 -12.76
CA LEU A 218 -30.40 -19.46 -12.70
C LEU A 218 -30.40 -20.60 -11.68
N ASP A 219 -31.61 -20.93 -11.16
CA ASP A 219 -31.81 -22.07 -10.28
C ASP A 219 -31.81 -23.42 -11.04
N ALA A 220 -32.04 -24.52 -10.32
CA ALA A 220 -32.07 -25.87 -10.90
C ALA A 220 -33.20 -26.07 -11.88
N ASP A 221 -34.25 -25.26 -11.84
CA ASP A 221 -35.42 -25.28 -12.72
C ASP A 221 -35.27 -24.31 -13.93
N GLY A 222 -34.12 -23.64 -14.06
CA GLY A 222 -33.85 -22.68 -15.13
C GLY A 222 -34.53 -21.33 -14.90
N ARG A 223 -34.94 -20.98 -13.66
CA ARG A 223 -35.49 -19.65 -13.36
C ARG A 223 -34.36 -18.69 -13.02
N GLU A 224 -34.39 -17.54 -13.64
CA GLU A 224 -33.42 -16.47 -13.33
C GLU A 224 -33.46 -16.08 -11.85
N LEU A 225 -32.28 -16.07 -11.24
CA LEU A 225 -32.05 -15.60 -9.86
C LEU A 225 -31.41 -14.24 -9.84
N LYS A 226 -30.49 -13.98 -10.75
CA LYS A 226 -29.78 -12.71 -10.85
C LYS A 226 -29.14 -12.57 -12.24
N GLN A 227 -29.13 -11.34 -12.73
CA GLN A 227 -28.51 -10.95 -13.99
C GLN A 227 -27.43 -9.89 -13.71
N ALA A 228 -26.36 -9.88 -14.49
CA ALA A 228 -25.39 -8.80 -14.59
C ALA A 228 -25.33 -8.35 -16.05
N ASN A 229 -25.52 -7.06 -16.25
CA ASN A 229 -25.36 -6.34 -17.51
C ASN A 229 -25.00 -4.89 -17.12
N ASN A 230 -23.91 -4.75 -16.36
CA ASN A 230 -23.48 -3.46 -15.80
C ASN A 230 -22.33 -2.87 -16.62
N GLY A 231 -21.71 -3.69 -17.45
CA GLY A 231 -20.63 -3.30 -18.35
C GLY A 231 -21.17 -2.71 -19.66
N GLU A 232 -20.35 -1.93 -20.31
CA GLU A 232 -20.48 -1.60 -21.72
C GLU A 232 -19.59 -2.55 -22.54
N ILE A 233 -19.52 -2.36 -23.86
CA ILE A 233 -18.58 -3.10 -24.73
C ILE A 233 -17.19 -3.05 -24.12
N ASP A 234 -16.49 -4.17 -24.10
CA ASP A 234 -15.15 -4.35 -23.54
C ASP A 234 -15.06 -4.32 -21.99
N GLU A 235 -16.18 -4.38 -21.28
CA GLU A 235 -16.22 -4.47 -19.84
C GLU A 235 -16.56 -5.86 -19.32
N LYS A 236 -16.10 -6.17 -18.10
CA LYS A 236 -16.35 -7.46 -17.45
C LYS A 236 -17.71 -7.48 -16.74
N GLU A 237 -18.37 -8.63 -16.74
CA GLU A 237 -19.58 -8.87 -15.99
C GLU A 237 -19.32 -9.66 -14.71
N MET A 238 -20.03 -9.34 -13.64
CA MET A 238 -19.89 -10.06 -12.39
C MET A 238 -21.19 -10.10 -11.59
N ILE A 239 -21.65 -11.30 -11.28
CA ILE A 239 -22.69 -11.53 -10.27
C ILE A 239 -21.99 -11.75 -8.91
N VAL A 240 -22.14 -10.80 -8.00
CA VAL A 240 -21.56 -10.84 -6.66
C VAL A 240 -22.62 -11.15 -5.61
N ARG A 241 -22.23 -11.87 -4.55
CA ARG A 241 -23.05 -12.14 -3.35
C ARG A 241 -24.41 -12.78 -3.64
N MET A 242 -24.47 -13.76 -4.49
CA MET A 242 -25.69 -14.55 -4.55
C MET A 242 -25.71 -15.56 -3.39
N LYS A 243 -26.61 -15.37 -2.44
CA LYS A 243 -26.86 -16.36 -1.37
C LYS A 243 -27.42 -17.62 -2.00
N VAL A 244 -26.70 -18.72 -1.87
CA VAL A 244 -27.06 -19.99 -2.52
C VAL A 244 -27.27 -21.10 -1.48
N LYS A 245 -28.17 -22.03 -1.79
CA LYS A 245 -28.35 -23.27 -1.06
C LYS A 245 -27.57 -24.40 -1.76
N PRO A 246 -27.26 -25.51 -1.07
CA PRO A 246 -26.72 -26.68 -1.74
C PRO A 246 -27.65 -27.13 -2.87
N GLY A 247 -27.06 -27.40 -4.05
CA GLY A 247 -27.84 -27.77 -5.21
C GLY A 247 -27.18 -27.44 -6.53
N LYS A 248 -27.89 -27.67 -7.63
CA LYS A 248 -27.47 -27.36 -8.98
C LYS A 248 -27.93 -25.95 -9.35
N TYR A 249 -27.05 -25.22 -9.99
CA TYR A 249 -27.31 -23.90 -10.56
C TYR A 249 -26.83 -23.89 -12.01
N TYR A 250 -27.43 -23.02 -12.81
CA TYR A 250 -27.04 -22.78 -14.17
C TYR A 250 -26.52 -21.35 -14.33
N ILE A 251 -25.61 -21.18 -15.23
CA ILE A 251 -25.04 -19.89 -15.62
C ILE A 251 -25.22 -19.80 -17.12
N MET A 252 -25.77 -18.71 -17.59
CA MET A 252 -25.87 -18.42 -19.01
C MET A 252 -25.05 -17.18 -19.33
N VAL A 253 -24.23 -17.27 -20.34
CA VAL A 253 -23.53 -16.16 -20.97
C VAL A 253 -24.20 -15.91 -22.30
N ASN A 254 -24.62 -14.69 -22.57
CA ASN A 254 -25.15 -14.27 -23.86
C ASN A 254 -24.29 -13.09 -24.36
N ASN A 255 -24.19 -12.90 -25.65
CA ASN A 255 -23.37 -11.85 -26.26
C ASN A 255 -24.17 -10.99 -27.23
N TYR A 256 -23.79 -9.73 -27.29
CA TYR A 256 -24.18 -8.79 -28.32
C TYR A 256 -22.91 -8.37 -29.09
N GLY A 257 -22.80 -8.74 -30.32
CA GLY A 257 -21.56 -8.76 -31.08
C GLY A 257 -20.83 -10.11 -30.97
N PHE A 258 -19.72 -10.28 -31.68
CA PHE A 258 -18.97 -11.52 -31.65
C PHE A 258 -17.47 -11.32 -31.76
N ASN A 259 -16.72 -12.35 -31.35
CA ASN A 259 -15.24 -12.37 -31.45
C ASN A 259 -14.80 -13.80 -31.84
N THR A 260 -14.13 -13.94 -32.98
CA THR A 260 -13.64 -15.20 -33.49
C THR A 260 -12.22 -15.59 -33.06
N GLU A 261 -11.51 -14.69 -32.42
CA GLU A 261 -10.06 -14.82 -32.16
C GLU A 261 -9.72 -15.12 -30.70
N THR A 262 -10.52 -14.59 -29.77
CA THR A 262 -10.24 -14.67 -28.33
C THR A 262 -11.42 -15.28 -27.58
N ALA A 263 -11.11 -15.99 -26.48
CA ALA A 263 -12.11 -16.56 -25.60
C ALA A 263 -12.35 -15.63 -24.40
N TYR A 264 -13.59 -15.54 -23.94
CA TYR A 264 -13.86 -15.05 -22.61
C TYR A 264 -13.47 -16.09 -21.55
N THR A 265 -13.37 -15.69 -20.29
CA THR A 265 -13.18 -16.59 -19.16
C THR A 265 -14.34 -16.47 -18.18
N LEU A 266 -14.91 -17.63 -17.80
CA LEU A 266 -15.98 -17.74 -16.82
C LEU A 266 -15.48 -18.47 -15.57
N ARG A 267 -15.83 -17.97 -14.39
CA ARG A 267 -15.53 -18.64 -13.15
C ARG A 267 -16.69 -18.49 -12.17
N ALA A 268 -17.12 -19.61 -11.60
CA ALA A 268 -18.11 -19.64 -10.53
C ALA A 268 -17.48 -20.22 -9.26
N GLY A 269 -17.66 -19.57 -8.11
CA GLY A 269 -17.09 -20.06 -6.86
C GLY A 269 -17.04 -19.04 -5.73
N LYS A 270 -16.17 -19.27 -4.75
CA LYS A 270 -15.83 -18.23 -3.77
C LYS A 270 -15.07 -17.10 -4.45
N PRO A 271 -15.17 -15.86 -3.94
CA PRO A 271 -14.39 -14.76 -4.46
C PRO A 271 -12.90 -15.11 -4.53
N THR A 272 -12.28 -14.97 -5.68
CA THR A 272 -10.81 -14.98 -5.82
C THR A 272 -10.39 -13.76 -6.59
N VAL A 273 -9.83 -12.82 -5.84
CA VAL A 273 -9.23 -11.61 -6.40
C VAL A 273 -7.72 -11.84 -6.46
N PRO A 274 -7.02 -11.54 -7.56
CA PRO A 274 -5.57 -11.60 -7.56
C PRO A 274 -5.04 -10.64 -6.48
N PRO A 275 -4.08 -11.08 -5.64
CA PRO A 275 -3.57 -10.23 -4.57
C PRO A 275 -2.95 -8.96 -5.17
N ALA A 276 -3.27 -7.81 -4.60
CA ALA A 276 -2.55 -6.58 -4.91
C ALA A 276 -1.07 -6.76 -4.54
N THR A 277 -0.17 -6.35 -5.42
CA THR A 277 1.25 -6.41 -5.16
C THR A 277 1.64 -5.39 -4.07
N PRO A 278 2.73 -5.63 -3.33
CA PRO A 278 3.22 -4.65 -2.35
C PRO A 278 3.50 -3.27 -2.97
N GLU A 279 3.91 -3.22 -4.24
CA GLU A 279 4.17 -1.98 -4.95
C GLU A 279 2.86 -1.21 -5.25
N GLU A 280 1.82 -1.89 -5.72
CA GLU A 280 0.49 -1.30 -5.92
C GLU A 280 -0.08 -0.76 -4.62
N VAL A 281 0.00 -1.53 -3.53
CA VAL A 281 -0.48 -1.13 -2.21
C VAL A 281 0.28 0.10 -1.70
N ASN A 282 1.61 0.11 -1.77
CA ASN A 282 2.43 1.25 -1.36
C ASN A 282 2.15 2.50 -2.20
N LYS A 283 1.97 2.34 -3.50
CA LYS A 283 1.61 3.44 -4.41
C LYS A 283 0.26 4.04 -4.04
N ALA A 284 -0.75 3.19 -3.79
CA ALA A 284 -2.07 3.64 -3.38
C ALA A 284 -2.03 4.34 -2.01
N LEU A 285 -1.30 3.79 -1.04
CA LEU A 285 -1.11 4.41 0.27
C LEU A 285 -0.44 5.79 0.15
N THR A 286 0.64 5.91 -0.61
CA THR A 286 1.32 7.20 -0.84
C THR A 286 0.39 8.23 -1.46
N LYS A 287 -0.36 7.83 -2.50
CA LYS A 287 -1.36 8.73 -3.13
C LYS A 287 -2.42 9.22 -2.13
N ALA A 288 -2.91 8.34 -1.25
CA ALA A 288 -3.90 8.69 -0.22
C ALA A 288 -3.34 9.71 0.77
N LEU A 289 -2.12 9.47 1.28
CA LEU A 289 -1.47 10.38 2.22
C LEU A 289 -1.13 11.73 1.59
N ASP A 290 -0.70 11.76 0.33
CA ASP A 290 -0.50 12.99 -0.43
C ASP A 290 -1.83 13.76 -0.60
N GLY A 291 -2.93 13.06 -0.86
CA GLY A 291 -4.27 13.63 -0.90
C GLY A 291 -4.68 14.27 0.42
N LEU A 292 -4.51 13.53 1.52
CA LEU A 292 -4.76 14.03 2.88
C LEU A 292 -3.86 15.23 3.21
N ALA A 293 -2.58 15.19 2.85
CA ALA A 293 -1.66 16.30 3.11
C ALA A 293 -2.05 17.59 2.36
N ARG A 294 -2.50 17.47 1.11
CA ARG A 294 -2.96 18.62 0.30
C ARG A 294 -4.27 19.23 0.82
N THR A 295 -5.14 18.44 1.43
CA THR A 295 -6.47 18.89 1.90
C THR A 295 -6.48 19.36 3.34
N GLN A 296 -5.37 19.23 4.08
CA GLN A 296 -5.24 19.74 5.44
C GLN A 296 -5.33 21.26 5.47
N LEU A 297 -6.17 21.80 6.34
CA LEU A 297 -6.33 23.23 6.53
C LEU A 297 -5.16 23.83 7.34
N LYS A 298 -5.04 25.14 7.29
CA LYS A 298 -3.95 25.88 7.92
C LYS A 298 -3.87 25.67 9.45
N GLU A 299 -5.02 25.49 10.08
CA GLU A 299 -5.13 25.28 11.53
C GLU A 299 -4.83 23.82 11.95
N GLY A 300 -4.60 22.94 10.97
CA GLY A 300 -4.18 21.55 11.16
C GLY A 300 -5.30 20.50 11.10
N GLU A 301 -6.54 20.93 10.97
CA GLU A 301 -7.71 20.06 10.78
C GLU A 301 -8.00 19.75 9.31
N TRP A 302 -8.95 18.83 9.13
CA TRP A 302 -9.65 18.61 7.86
C TRP A 302 -11.09 19.05 7.98
N SER A 303 -11.56 19.75 6.94
CA SER A 303 -12.95 20.26 6.89
C SER A 303 -13.94 19.10 6.89
N SER A 304 -14.95 19.20 7.76
CA SER A 304 -16.06 18.27 7.80
C SER A 304 -17.28 18.95 8.40
N ASN A 305 -18.46 18.69 7.82
CA ASN A 305 -19.74 19.17 8.34
C ASN A 305 -20.22 18.31 9.53
N VAL A 306 -19.62 17.14 9.76
CA VAL A 306 -20.07 16.16 10.76
C VAL A 306 -19.17 16.14 11.98
N SER A 307 -17.84 16.03 11.80
CA SER A 307 -16.89 15.84 12.88
C SER A 307 -15.45 16.20 12.47
N ALA A 308 -15.08 17.46 12.53
CA ALA A 308 -13.70 17.86 12.21
C ALA A 308 -12.67 17.21 13.15
N ILE A 309 -12.99 17.02 14.43
CA ILE A 309 -12.08 16.42 15.42
C ILE A 309 -11.89 14.93 15.15
N GLY A 310 -12.97 14.17 14.96
CA GLY A 310 -12.89 12.75 14.67
C GLY A 310 -12.17 12.46 13.36
N ILE A 311 -12.50 13.19 12.29
CA ILE A 311 -11.85 13.05 10.98
C ILE A 311 -10.36 13.41 11.07
N SER A 312 -10.01 14.48 11.77
CA SER A 312 -8.60 14.86 11.96
C SER A 312 -7.83 13.81 12.78
N GLY A 313 -8.49 13.15 13.73
CA GLY A 313 -7.93 12.01 14.45
C GLY A 313 -7.66 10.81 13.52
N LEU A 314 -8.60 10.48 12.64
CA LEU A 314 -8.41 9.40 11.65
C LEU A 314 -7.28 9.70 10.67
N ALA A 315 -7.24 10.92 10.13
CA ALA A 315 -6.17 11.35 9.22
C ALA A 315 -4.79 11.35 9.92
N LEU A 316 -4.73 11.79 11.18
CA LEU A 316 -3.50 11.71 11.98
C LEU A 316 -3.02 10.27 12.15
N MET A 317 -3.91 9.34 12.47
CA MET A 317 -3.57 7.92 12.58
C MET A 317 -3.04 7.35 11.26
N ALA A 318 -3.62 7.73 10.11
CA ALA A 318 -3.14 7.33 8.79
C ALA A 318 -1.69 7.81 8.52
N PHE A 319 -1.33 9.03 8.90
CA PHE A 319 0.06 9.48 8.79
C PHE A 319 1.01 8.75 9.74
N LEU A 320 0.53 8.41 10.94
CA LEU A 320 1.36 7.74 11.97
C LEU A 320 1.59 6.26 11.65
N GLY A 321 0.64 5.60 11.00
CA GLY A 321 0.74 4.19 10.62
C GLY A 321 1.68 3.94 9.45
N ALA A 322 1.93 4.94 8.62
CA ALA A 322 2.80 4.85 7.45
C ALA A 322 4.30 5.00 7.81
N GLU A 323 4.84 4.13 8.64
CA GLU A 323 6.19 4.23 9.23
C GLU A 323 7.30 4.47 8.18
N CYS A 324 7.19 3.90 6.98
CA CYS A 324 8.21 4.00 5.93
C CYS A 324 8.35 5.41 5.33
N ILE A 325 7.26 6.17 5.27
CA ILE A 325 7.16 7.49 4.60
C ILE A 325 6.74 8.62 5.54
N GLN A 326 6.57 8.34 6.82
CA GLN A 326 6.12 9.30 7.84
C GLN A 326 6.93 10.60 7.87
N LYS A 327 8.23 10.54 7.53
CA LYS A 327 9.13 11.71 7.54
C LYS A 327 8.68 12.81 6.58
N ASP A 328 8.01 12.45 5.50
CA ASP A 328 7.58 13.38 4.47
C ASP A 328 6.38 14.22 4.95
N TYR A 329 5.62 13.71 5.94
CA TYR A 329 4.40 14.32 6.48
C TYR A 329 4.55 14.89 7.90
N ILE A 330 5.77 15.07 8.41
CA ILE A 330 6.01 15.50 9.80
C ILE A 330 5.35 16.83 10.16
N GLN A 331 5.20 17.74 9.19
CA GLN A 331 4.52 19.02 9.42
C GLN A 331 3.00 18.85 9.54
N ASN A 332 2.43 17.97 8.73
CA ASN A 332 1.01 17.62 8.76
C ASN A 332 0.66 16.94 10.10
N ILE A 333 1.50 15.99 10.54
CA ILE A 333 1.35 15.33 11.86
C ILE A 333 1.38 16.36 12.99
N LYS A 334 2.37 17.26 13.02
CA LYS A 334 2.47 18.29 14.05
C LYS A 334 1.29 19.25 14.05
N ALA A 335 0.82 19.65 12.87
CA ALA A 335 -0.35 20.51 12.74
C ALA A 335 -1.61 19.82 13.28
N ALA A 336 -1.87 18.57 12.91
CA ALA A 336 -3.00 17.78 13.39
C ALA A 336 -2.95 17.57 14.92
N VAL A 337 -1.79 17.23 15.48
CA VAL A 337 -1.61 17.12 16.94
C VAL A 337 -1.93 18.44 17.63
N ASN A 338 -1.43 19.57 17.11
CA ASN A 338 -1.69 20.89 17.69
C ASN A 338 -3.18 21.27 17.61
N PHE A 339 -3.84 20.92 16.49
CA PHE A 339 -5.28 21.10 16.38
C PHE A 339 -6.04 20.31 17.45
N LEU A 340 -5.78 19.01 17.61
CA LEU A 340 -6.43 18.20 18.65
C LEU A 340 -6.15 18.72 20.06
N LYS A 341 -4.90 19.16 20.34
CA LYS A 341 -4.55 19.83 21.60
C LYS A 341 -5.38 21.09 21.85
N SER A 342 -5.68 21.86 20.81
CA SER A 342 -6.48 23.08 20.92
C SER A 342 -7.96 22.84 21.30
N LYS A 343 -8.45 21.60 21.09
CA LYS A 343 -9.83 21.18 21.40
C LYS A 343 -9.96 20.51 22.76
N TYR A 344 -8.86 20.32 23.46
CA TYR A 344 -8.86 19.70 24.79
C TYR A 344 -9.37 20.65 25.87
N LEU A 345 -10.22 20.13 26.73
CA LEU A 345 -10.81 20.83 27.88
C LEU A 345 -10.23 20.24 29.18
N PRO A 346 -9.16 20.83 29.75
CA PRO A 346 -8.53 20.31 30.95
C PRO A 346 -9.50 20.20 32.12
N SER A 347 -9.45 19.12 32.88
CA SER A 347 -10.23 18.97 34.13
C SER A 347 -9.93 20.08 35.13
N SER A 348 -8.70 20.64 35.11
CA SER A 348 -8.29 21.76 35.96
C SER A 348 -9.04 23.08 35.73
N ASN A 349 -9.71 23.21 34.58
CA ASN A 349 -10.51 24.41 34.24
C ASN A 349 -11.86 24.45 34.96
N TYR A 350 -12.25 23.38 35.64
CA TYR A 350 -13.56 23.23 36.29
C TYR A 350 -13.42 22.98 37.79
N GLU A 351 -14.42 23.42 38.54
CA GLU A 351 -14.47 23.22 39.98
C GLU A 351 -14.56 21.71 40.34
N SER A 352 -13.77 21.29 41.33
CA SER A 352 -13.78 19.91 41.80
C SER A 352 -15.15 19.52 42.36
N GLY A 353 -15.72 18.40 41.86
CA GLY A 353 -17.05 17.88 42.23
C GLY A 353 -18.18 18.56 41.47
N SER A 354 -17.96 19.48 40.53
CA SER A 354 -19.03 20.09 39.73
C SER A 354 -19.50 19.13 38.61
N LYS A 355 -20.73 19.34 38.11
CA LYS A 355 -21.24 18.60 36.94
C LYS A 355 -20.46 18.94 35.70
N GLU A 356 -20.04 20.17 35.54
CA GLU A 356 -19.25 20.65 34.41
C GLU A 356 -17.88 19.90 34.36
N ARG A 357 -17.20 19.72 35.49
CA ARG A 357 -15.98 18.93 35.55
C ARG A 357 -16.23 17.45 35.22
N ALA A 358 -17.33 16.90 35.76
CA ALA A 358 -17.69 15.51 35.50
C ALA A 358 -17.96 15.26 34.00
N TYR A 359 -18.57 16.23 33.31
CA TYR A 359 -18.99 16.14 31.93
C TYR A 359 -17.86 16.52 30.94
N TYR A 360 -17.21 17.67 31.16
CA TYR A 360 -16.28 18.29 30.21
C TYR A 360 -14.78 18.06 30.54
N GLY A 361 -14.48 17.76 31.79
CA GLY A 361 -13.08 17.63 32.22
C GLY A 361 -12.38 16.45 31.54
N GLY A 362 -11.36 16.73 30.75
CA GLY A 362 -10.64 15.76 29.94
C GLY A 362 -11.15 15.62 28.51
N LEU A 363 -12.26 16.28 28.14
CA LEU A 363 -12.92 16.13 26.84
C LEU A 363 -12.09 16.70 25.69
N ILE A 364 -12.06 15.98 24.57
CA ILE A 364 -11.50 16.40 23.28
C ILE A 364 -12.61 16.18 22.25
N ALA A 365 -13.51 17.13 22.11
CA ALA A 365 -14.64 17.01 21.20
C ALA A 365 -15.26 18.37 20.82
N SER A 366 -16.12 18.35 19.81
CA SER A 366 -17.00 19.44 19.44
C SER A 366 -18.36 19.30 20.14
N ALA A 367 -19.32 20.19 19.84
CA ALA A 367 -20.63 20.17 20.48
C ALA A 367 -21.57 19.02 20.01
N TYR A 368 -21.22 18.22 18.98
CA TYR A 368 -22.19 17.37 18.28
C TYR A 368 -22.03 15.84 18.45
N SER A 369 -20.88 15.33 18.81
CA SER A 369 -20.64 13.86 18.89
C SER A 369 -19.60 13.56 19.92
N THR A 370 -19.83 14.02 21.12
CA THR A 370 -18.81 14.23 22.15
C THR A 370 -17.94 13.02 22.42
N MET A 371 -18.51 11.86 22.81
CA MET A 371 -17.71 10.69 23.15
C MET A 371 -17.14 9.94 21.94
N TYR A 372 -17.78 10.06 20.76
CA TYR A 372 -17.28 9.46 19.54
C TYR A 372 -15.96 10.12 19.07
N GLU A 373 -16.00 11.46 18.95
CA GLU A 373 -14.81 12.27 18.62
C GLU A 373 -13.71 12.13 19.65
N HIS A 374 -14.10 12.16 20.93
CA HIS A 374 -13.19 12.04 22.06
C HIS A 374 -12.34 10.77 22.00
N ALA A 375 -12.96 9.62 21.75
CA ALA A 375 -12.26 8.34 21.68
C ALA A 375 -11.27 8.30 20.51
N ILE A 376 -11.70 8.76 19.32
CA ILE A 376 -10.83 8.79 18.12
C ILE A 376 -9.64 9.72 18.35
N ALA A 377 -9.89 10.94 18.87
CA ALA A 377 -8.84 11.90 19.17
C ALA A 377 -7.86 11.37 20.22
N THR A 378 -8.38 10.76 21.29
CA THR A 378 -7.55 10.16 22.36
C THR A 378 -6.67 9.05 21.81
N LEU A 379 -7.22 8.13 20.98
CA LEU A 379 -6.44 7.08 20.35
C LEU A 379 -5.35 7.65 19.42
N ALA A 380 -5.68 8.65 18.60
CA ALA A 380 -4.74 9.29 17.70
C ALA A 380 -3.58 9.98 18.47
N LEU A 381 -3.87 10.60 19.60
CA LEU A 381 -2.84 11.21 20.46
C LEU A 381 -1.98 10.16 21.18
N ILE A 382 -2.56 9.01 21.54
CA ILE A 382 -1.81 7.87 22.07
C ILE A 382 -0.84 7.31 21.01
N GLU A 383 -1.28 7.17 19.76
CA GLU A 383 -0.39 6.76 18.69
C GLU A 383 0.70 7.82 18.42
N ALA A 384 0.34 9.11 18.48
CA ALA A 384 1.31 10.18 18.27
C ALA A 384 2.42 10.19 19.33
N ILE A 385 2.08 10.02 20.62
CA ILE A 385 3.10 10.05 21.69
C ILE A 385 4.00 8.83 21.64
N VAL A 386 3.51 7.67 21.21
CA VAL A 386 4.35 6.48 21.02
C VAL A 386 5.37 6.70 19.89
N ASN A 387 5.00 7.48 18.88
CA ASN A 387 5.88 7.86 17.79
C ASN A 387 6.79 9.04 18.12
N ASP A 388 6.36 9.98 18.96
CA ASP A 388 7.13 11.16 19.37
C ASP A 388 6.87 11.60 20.83
N ASN A 389 7.73 11.13 21.75
CA ASN A 389 7.66 11.45 23.17
C ASN A 389 7.94 12.95 23.50
N ASP A 390 8.50 13.71 22.57
CA ASP A 390 8.75 15.15 22.76
C ASP A 390 7.47 15.98 22.72
N LEU A 391 6.31 15.36 22.43
CA LEU A 391 5.02 16.04 22.31
C LEU A 391 4.40 16.46 23.66
N ASN A 392 4.89 15.92 24.78
CA ASN A 392 4.38 16.19 26.16
C ASN A 392 2.85 16.06 26.25
N LEU A 393 2.32 14.91 25.78
CA LEU A 393 0.88 14.65 25.72
C LEU A 393 0.37 13.83 26.91
N GLU A 394 1.24 13.24 27.72
CA GLU A 394 0.88 12.30 28.79
C GLU A 394 -0.20 12.87 29.74
N PRO A 395 -0.05 14.08 30.30
CA PRO A 395 -1.05 14.60 31.24
C PRO A 395 -2.42 14.81 30.58
N MET A 396 -2.42 15.21 29.31
CA MET A 396 -3.64 15.38 28.52
C MET A 396 -4.32 14.04 28.22
N ILE A 397 -3.52 13.03 27.84
CA ILE A 397 -4.01 11.67 27.56
C ILE A 397 -4.55 11.04 28.84
N GLU A 398 -3.85 11.16 29.98
CA GLU A 398 -4.33 10.68 31.26
C GLU A 398 -5.69 11.29 31.65
N ASP A 399 -5.82 12.61 31.52
CA ASP A 399 -7.09 13.30 31.83
C ASP A 399 -8.21 12.86 30.86
N ALA A 400 -7.91 12.68 29.57
CA ALA A 400 -8.84 12.15 28.58
C ALA A 400 -9.29 10.71 28.91
N LEU A 401 -8.37 9.84 29.29
CA LEU A 401 -8.67 8.48 29.73
C LEU A 401 -9.54 8.44 30.99
N GLN A 402 -9.30 9.34 31.93
CA GLN A 402 -10.14 9.46 33.12
C GLN A 402 -11.58 9.84 32.76
N LEU A 403 -11.83 10.61 31.72
CA LEU A 403 -13.19 10.85 31.23
C LEU A 403 -13.81 9.57 30.68
N ILE A 404 -13.11 8.82 29.81
CA ILE A 404 -13.59 7.54 29.27
C ILE A 404 -14.03 6.58 30.38
N LEU A 405 -13.17 6.43 31.40
CA LEU A 405 -13.45 5.54 32.55
C LEU A 405 -14.63 6.03 33.38
N ARG A 406 -14.71 7.35 33.62
CA ARG A 406 -15.75 7.97 34.46
C ARG A 406 -17.14 7.89 33.86
N VAL A 407 -17.26 7.92 32.51
CA VAL A 407 -18.56 7.94 31.82
C VAL A 407 -19.03 6.55 31.36
N GLN A 408 -18.23 5.52 31.55
CA GLN A 408 -18.61 4.14 31.28
C GLN A 408 -19.87 3.79 32.09
N ASN A 409 -20.86 3.15 31.47
CA ASN A 409 -22.10 2.73 32.12
C ASN A 409 -21.86 1.55 33.06
N THR A 410 -21.37 1.85 34.27
CA THR A 410 -21.03 0.89 35.31
C THR A 410 -21.47 1.40 36.68
N GLU A 411 -21.26 0.60 37.72
CA GLU A 411 -21.46 1.01 39.11
C GLU A 411 -20.56 2.20 39.54
N HIS A 412 -19.53 2.51 38.75
CA HIS A 412 -18.60 3.61 39.02
C HIS A 412 -19.05 4.95 38.42
N LYS A 413 -20.11 4.94 37.59
CA LYS A 413 -20.59 6.17 36.93
C LYS A 413 -21.13 7.17 37.96
N PRO A 414 -20.66 8.44 37.93
CA PRO A 414 -21.11 9.48 38.88
C PRO A 414 -22.57 9.75 38.80
N VAL A 415 -23.22 10.01 39.97
CA VAL A 415 -24.62 10.42 40.08
C VAL A 415 -24.93 11.64 39.21
N LEU A 416 -23.95 12.59 39.08
CA LEU A 416 -24.07 13.80 38.27
C LEU A 416 -24.18 13.53 36.75
N LEU A 417 -23.83 12.30 36.33
CA LEU A 417 -23.81 11.86 34.93
C LEU A 417 -24.83 10.71 34.69
N GLY A 418 -25.94 10.70 35.39
CA GLY A 418 -27.00 9.67 35.26
C GLY A 418 -26.90 8.59 36.32
N GLY A 419 -25.85 8.51 37.09
CA GLY A 419 -25.66 7.60 38.23
C GLY A 419 -25.15 6.21 37.87
N PRO A 420 -24.91 5.41 38.92
CA PRO A 420 -24.44 4.02 38.76
C PRO A 420 -25.41 3.16 37.97
N ILE A 421 -24.87 2.35 37.07
CA ILE A 421 -25.58 1.32 36.28
C ILE A 421 -25.17 -0.04 36.86
N ASN A 422 -26.15 -0.88 37.22
CA ASN A 422 -25.86 -2.22 37.73
C ASN A 422 -25.68 -3.25 36.59
N ASP A 423 -25.08 -4.36 36.91
CA ASP A 423 -24.75 -5.46 35.99
C ASP A 423 -25.97 -6.24 35.45
N GLN A 424 -27.18 -5.94 35.94
CA GLN A 424 -28.43 -6.47 35.40
C GLN A 424 -29.00 -5.63 34.24
N SER A 425 -28.42 -4.47 33.98
CA SER A 425 -28.78 -3.66 32.82
C SER A 425 -28.10 -4.18 31.55
N ASP A 426 -28.87 -4.32 30.50
CA ASP A 426 -28.32 -4.71 29.17
C ASP A 426 -27.31 -3.66 28.63
N TYR A 427 -27.38 -2.41 29.13
CA TYR A 427 -26.43 -1.34 28.75
C TYR A 427 -25.16 -1.28 29.62
N TYR A 428 -25.04 -2.20 30.60
CA TYR A 428 -23.91 -2.22 31.53
C TYR A 428 -22.57 -2.47 30.79
N GLY A 429 -21.57 -1.63 31.05
CA GLY A 429 -20.22 -1.78 30.54
C GLY A 429 -19.91 -1.02 29.27
N GLY A 430 -20.90 -0.49 28.54
CA GLY A 430 -20.71 0.26 27.31
C GLY A 430 -20.69 1.77 27.49
N TRP A 431 -20.72 2.48 26.37
CA TRP A 431 -20.75 3.95 26.26
C TRP A 431 -21.74 4.39 25.19
N ARG A 432 -22.13 5.68 25.24
CA ARG A 432 -22.94 6.33 24.23
C ARG A 432 -22.38 7.72 23.88
N TYR A 433 -23.06 8.46 23.00
CA TYR A 433 -22.58 9.74 22.46
C TYR A 433 -22.34 10.82 23.53
N ASP A 434 -23.14 10.89 24.56
CA ASP A 434 -23.05 11.90 25.62
C ASP A 434 -22.53 11.32 26.95
N PRO A 435 -21.68 12.07 27.69
CA PRO A 435 -21.13 11.64 28.98
C PRO A 435 -22.17 11.25 30.03
N ASP A 436 -23.34 11.84 30.01
CA ASP A 436 -24.42 11.56 30.98
C ASP A 436 -25.46 10.55 30.50
N SER A 437 -25.26 9.93 29.32
CA SER A 437 -26.14 8.88 28.81
C SER A 437 -26.09 7.62 29.69
N THR A 438 -27.26 7.05 30.00
CA THR A 438 -27.40 5.77 30.73
C THR A 438 -27.59 4.58 29.82
N GLU A 439 -27.68 4.79 28.50
CA GLU A 439 -27.66 3.77 27.45
C GLU A 439 -26.26 3.59 26.89
N SER A 440 -26.07 2.50 26.18
CA SER A 440 -24.83 2.20 25.46
C SER A 440 -25.14 1.77 24.04
N ASP A 441 -24.23 2.03 23.12
CA ASP A 441 -24.29 1.52 21.75
C ASP A 441 -22.95 0.95 21.28
N MET A 442 -23.03 0.11 20.26
CA MET A 442 -21.89 -0.63 19.72
C MET A 442 -20.84 0.29 19.10
N SER A 443 -21.28 1.33 18.39
CA SER A 443 -20.37 2.18 17.60
C SER A 443 -19.48 3.04 18.49
N VAL A 444 -20.05 3.71 19.49
CA VAL A 444 -19.28 4.51 20.46
C VAL A 444 -18.42 3.63 21.34
N SER A 445 -18.98 2.52 21.84
CA SER A 445 -18.23 1.58 22.69
C SER A 445 -17.02 1.00 21.99
N GLY A 446 -17.13 0.71 20.67
CA GLY A 446 -16.00 0.22 19.88
C GLY A 446 -14.79 1.15 19.90
N TRP A 447 -15.00 2.47 19.73
CA TRP A 447 -13.91 3.44 19.77
C TRP A 447 -13.33 3.62 21.17
N GLN A 448 -14.16 3.58 22.23
CA GLN A 448 -13.65 3.66 23.60
C GLN A 448 -12.76 2.45 23.94
N ILE A 449 -13.17 1.24 23.54
CA ILE A 449 -12.36 0.01 23.70
C ILE A 449 -11.01 0.15 23.00
N LEU A 450 -11.00 0.72 21.78
CA LEU A 450 -9.76 0.93 21.04
C LEU A 450 -8.85 1.93 21.76
N ALA A 451 -9.39 3.05 22.26
CA ALA A 451 -8.62 4.04 23.01
C ALA A 451 -8.05 3.45 24.32
N LEU A 452 -8.85 2.75 25.10
CA LEU A 452 -8.42 2.09 26.35
C LEU A 452 -7.36 1.02 26.10
N LYS A 453 -7.56 0.18 25.06
CA LYS A 453 -6.59 -0.84 24.70
C LYS A 453 -5.29 -0.26 24.14
N GLY A 454 -5.38 0.79 23.32
CA GLY A 454 -4.23 1.57 22.87
C GLY A 454 -3.43 2.15 24.03
N ALA A 455 -4.13 2.76 24.98
CA ALA A 455 -3.53 3.31 26.21
C ALA A 455 -2.82 2.22 27.05
N LEU A 456 -3.48 1.09 27.26
CA LEU A 456 -2.88 -0.05 27.99
C LEU A 456 -1.61 -0.55 27.28
N SER A 457 -1.67 -0.65 25.95
CA SER A 457 -0.50 -1.05 25.16
C SER A 457 0.62 -0.02 25.19
N ALA A 458 0.29 1.27 25.24
CA ALA A 458 1.25 2.37 25.43
C ALA A 458 1.82 2.49 26.85
N GLY A 459 1.30 1.73 27.82
CA GLY A 459 1.82 1.68 29.19
C GLY A 459 1.06 2.56 30.18
N PHE A 460 -0.07 3.18 29.78
CA PHE A 460 -0.97 3.85 30.72
C PHE A 460 -1.70 2.82 31.61
N GLU A 461 -2.04 3.24 32.81
CA GLU A 461 -2.79 2.40 33.76
C GLU A 461 -4.29 2.44 33.44
N ILE A 462 -4.84 1.32 33.02
CA ILE A 462 -6.27 1.10 32.77
C ILE A 462 -6.76 0.02 33.73
N PRO A 463 -7.81 0.29 34.53
CA PRO A 463 -8.37 -0.71 35.43
C PRO A 463 -8.95 -1.91 34.65
N GLU A 464 -8.64 -3.13 35.09
CA GLU A 464 -9.11 -4.36 34.44
C GLU A 464 -10.64 -4.44 34.32
N TRP A 465 -11.37 -3.90 35.29
CA TRP A 465 -12.83 -3.90 35.26
C TRP A 465 -13.41 -3.18 34.04
N SER A 466 -12.72 -2.15 33.49
CA SER A 466 -13.28 -1.37 32.38
C SER A 466 -13.40 -2.21 31.12
N LEU A 467 -12.35 -2.95 30.74
CA LEU A 467 -12.39 -3.81 29.54
C LEU A 467 -13.24 -5.08 29.77
N SER A 468 -13.24 -5.65 31.00
CA SER A 468 -14.11 -6.78 31.28
C SER A 468 -15.60 -6.41 31.25
N ASN A 469 -15.97 -5.23 31.75
CA ASN A 469 -17.34 -4.72 31.67
C ASN A 469 -17.73 -4.37 30.22
N ALA A 470 -16.80 -3.81 29.42
CA ALA A 470 -17.03 -3.61 28.00
C ALA A 470 -17.36 -4.92 27.26
N ALA A 471 -16.64 -6.00 27.57
CA ALA A 471 -16.96 -7.33 27.03
C ALA A 471 -18.36 -7.85 27.45
N HIS A 472 -18.81 -7.49 28.65
CA HIS A 472 -20.18 -7.79 29.08
C HIS A 472 -21.21 -7.13 28.15
N PHE A 473 -21.09 -5.83 27.92
CA PHE A 473 -21.93 -5.08 26.99
C PHE A 473 -21.92 -5.66 25.57
N LEU A 474 -20.73 -5.99 25.05
CA LEU A 474 -20.61 -6.56 23.71
C LEU A 474 -21.38 -7.89 23.59
N ARG A 475 -21.31 -8.75 24.61
CA ARG A 475 -22.06 -10.03 24.63
C ARG A 475 -23.56 -9.82 24.70
N ALA A 476 -24.04 -8.76 25.39
CA ALA A 476 -25.47 -8.41 25.43
C ALA A 476 -26.00 -7.97 24.05
N CYS A 477 -25.14 -7.48 23.17
CA CYS A 477 -25.46 -7.13 21.79
C CYS A 477 -25.39 -8.30 20.79
N TYR A 478 -25.06 -9.52 21.20
CA TYR A 478 -24.95 -10.65 20.29
C TYR A 478 -26.31 -11.33 20.07
N ASP A 479 -26.72 -11.41 18.81
CA ASP A 479 -27.88 -12.16 18.36
C ASP A 479 -27.49 -13.60 18.05
N LYS A 480 -28.08 -14.55 18.76
CA LYS A 480 -27.75 -15.98 18.62
C LYS A 480 -28.36 -16.62 17.39
N ASP A 481 -29.49 -16.11 16.93
CA ASP A 481 -30.18 -16.66 15.76
C ASP A 481 -29.49 -16.21 14.47
N GLU A 482 -29.12 -14.94 14.38
CA GLU A 482 -28.38 -14.37 13.24
C GLU A 482 -26.87 -14.59 13.33
N GLN A 483 -26.34 -15.03 14.48
CA GLN A 483 -24.90 -15.23 14.74
C GLN A 483 -24.05 -13.98 14.48
N ALA A 484 -24.57 -12.81 14.79
CA ALA A 484 -23.98 -11.51 14.52
C ALA A 484 -24.33 -10.50 15.61
N PHE A 485 -23.81 -9.29 15.54
CA PHE A 485 -24.02 -8.27 16.55
C PHE A 485 -25.02 -7.19 16.13
N THR A 486 -25.86 -6.76 17.07
CA THR A 486 -26.83 -5.67 16.94
C THR A 486 -26.22 -4.34 17.37
N TYR A 487 -26.92 -3.22 17.07
CA TYR A 487 -26.47 -1.87 17.48
C TYR A 487 -26.59 -1.63 18.98
N GLN A 488 -27.67 -2.10 19.59
CA GLN A 488 -27.95 -2.09 21.02
C GLN A 488 -28.54 -3.44 21.42
N PRO A 489 -28.50 -3.83 22.70
CA PRO A 489 -29.08 -5.07 23.16
C PRO A 489 -30.58 -5.18 22.76
N GLY A 490 -30.92 -6.23 22.04
CA GLY A 490 -32.31 -6.49 21.58
C GLY A 490 -32.85 -5.50 20.54
N GLY A 491 -32.00 -4.62 19.94
CA GLY A 491 -32.49 -3.60 19.03
C GLY A 491 -31.55 -3.20 17.92
N GLY A 492 -32.13 -2.64 16.84
CA GLY A 492 -31.36 -2.08 15.70
C GLY A 492 -30.90 -3.07 14.63
N GLY A 493 -31.28 -4.36 14.73
CA GLY A 493 -30.89 -5.43 13.79
C GLY A 493 -29.40 -5.75 13.81
N VAL A 494 -29.01 -6.85 13.19
CA VAL A 494 -27.60 -7.21 12.98
C VAL A 494 -27.01 -6.43 11.81
N GLY A 495 -25.70 -6.30 11.77
CA GLY A 495 -25.01 -5.66 10.64
C GLY A 495 -23.51 -5.94 10.63
N CYS A 496 -22.89 -5.83 9.46
CA CYS A 496 -21.48 -6.17 9.26
C CYS A 496 -20.54 -5.30 10.10
N ALA A 497 -20.76 -3.98 10.15
CA ALA A 497 -19.95 -3.06 10.95
C ALA A 497 -20.03 -3.39 12.44
N ARG A 498 -21.24 -3.61 12.97
CA ARG A 498 -21.48 -3.97 14.37
C ARG A 498 -20.84 -5.30 14.70
N THR A 499 -20.93 -6.27 13.80
CA THR A 499 -20.32 -7.59 13.93
C THR A 499 -18.79 -7.50 13.95
N GLY A 500 -18.19 -6.65 13.11
CA GLY A 500 -16.77 -6.35 13.15
C GLY A 500 -16.33 -5.70 14.47
N ILE A 501 -17.11 -4.76 15.00
CA ILE A 501 -16.85 -4.12 16.30
C ILE A 501 -16.95 -5.15 17.44
N GLY A 502 -17.99 -5.98 17.44
CA GLY A 502 -18.21 -6.97 18.49
C GLY A 502 -17.09 -8.00 18.54
N ALA A 503 -16.73 -8.61 17.39
CA ALA A 503 -15.67 -9.57 17.28
C ALA A 503 -14.30 -8.98 17.70
N LEU A 504 -13.93 -7.81 17.15
CA LEU A 504 -12.70 -7.11 17.51
C LEU A 504 -12.69 -6.71 18.99
N GLY A 505 -13.79 -6.16 19.48
CA GLY A 505 -13.91 -5.70 20.86
C GLY A 505 -13.69 -6.83 21.86
N LEU A 506 -14.31 -7.99 21.67
CA LEU A 506 -14.10 -9.17 22.52
C LEU A 506 -12.64 -9.63 22.50
N GLN A 507 -12.01 -9.69 21.31
CA GLN A 507 -10.59 -10.02 21.19
C GLN A 507 -9.68 -9.04 21.96
N LEU A 508 -9.99 -7.72 21.90
CA LEU A 508 -9.20 -6.67 22.55
C LEU A 508 -9.46 -6.60 24.06
N CYS A 509 -10.65 -6.94 24.51
CA CYS A 509 -10.99 -7.02 25.94
C CYS A 509 -10.35 -8.21 26.66
N GLY A 510 -9.61 -9.06 25.94
CA GLY A 510 -8.91 -10.20 26.53
C GLY A 510 -9.64 -11.54 26.44
N TYR A 511 -10.63 -11.64 25.57
CA TYR A 511 -11.42 -12.87 25.34
C TYR A 511 -11.26 -13.37 23.88
N PRO A 512 -10.04 -13.73 23.43
CA PRO A 512 -9.82 -14.16 22.05
C PRO A 512 -10.52 -15.46 21.67
N ASP A 513 -10.84 -16.29 22.66
CA ASP A 513 -11.52 -17.59 22.50
C ASP A 513 -13.03 -17.50 22.79
N ASP A 514 -13.62 -16.30 22.83
CA ASP A 514 -15.05 -16.11 23.07
C ASP A 514 -15.88 -16.84 22.00
N PRO A 515 -16.90 -17.64 22.38
CA PRO A 515 -17.67 -18.45 21.45
C PRO A 515 -18.43 -17.64 20.38
N PHE A 516 -18.61 -16.36 20.57
CA PHE A 516 -19.29 -15.48 19.60
C PHE A 516 -18.37 -14.99 18.47
N ILE A 517 -17.04 -15.09 18.65
CA ILE A 517 -16.08 -14.62 17.65
C ILE A 517 -16.11 -15.48 16.36
N PRO A 518 -15.98 -16.82 16.39
CA PRO A 518 -15.94 -17.60 15.16
C PRO A 518 -17.20 -17.46 14.29
N PRO A 519 -18.44 -17.45 14.84
CA PRO A 519 -19.62 -17.17 14.02
C PRO A 519 -19.63 -15.76 13.43
N ALA A 520 -19.22 -14.75 14.20
CA ALA A 520 -19.13 -13.37 13.73
C ALA A 520 -18.13 -13.21 12.57
N LEU A 521 -16.97 -13.87 12.64
CA LEU A 521 -16.00 -13.86 11.53
C LEU A 521 -16.59 -14.54 10.29
N ARG A 522 -17.32 -15.66 10.44
CA ARG A 522 -18.04 -16.29 9.32
C ARG A 522 -19.12 -15.39 8.74
N PHE A 523 -19.89 -14.70 9.59
CA PHE A 523 -20.88 -13.71 9.13
C PHE A 523 -20.24 -12.65 8.22
N MET A 524 -19.10 -12.08 8.62
CA MET A 524 -18.37 -11.10 7.80
C MET A 524 -17.78 -11.72 6.52
N GLN A 525 -17.27 -12.94 6.56
CA GLN A 525 -16.78 -13.65 5.37
C GLN A 525 -17.89 -13.93 4.37
N ASN A 526 -19.11 -14.20 4.85
CA ASN A 526 -20.30 -14.36 4.02
C ASN A 526 -20.85 -13.03 3.48
N ASN A 527 -20.36 -11.91 4.02
CA ASN A 527 -20.68 -10.54 3.59
C ASN A 527 -19.37 -9.77 3.30
N PRO A 528 -18.58 -10.19 2.29
CA PRO A 528 -17.30 -9.55 2.00
C PRO A 528 -17.49 -8.09 1.58
N PRO A 529 -16.47 -7.24 1.75
CA PRO A 529 -16.48 -5.87 1.24
C PRO A 529 -16.71 -5.83 -0.27
N LEU A 530 -17.58 -4.95 -0.73
CA LEU A 530 -17.89 -4.74 -2.14
C LEU A 530 -17.91 -3.26 -2.46
N TRP A 531 -17.44 -2.88 -3.67
CA TRP A 531 -17.47 -1.49 -4.10
C TRP A 531 -18.83 -1.04 -4.57
N ALA A 532 -19.60 -1.91 -5.24
CA ALA A 532 -20.95 -1.60 -5.68
C ALA A 532 -21.90 -1.57 -4.48
N ILE A 533 -22.41 -0.39 -4.17
CA ILE A 533 -23.21 -0.13 -2.99
C ILE A 533 -24.68 -0.02 -3.37
N GLU A 534 -25.28 -1.14 -3.65
CA GLU A 534 -26.73 -1.29 -3.79
C GLU A 534 -27.29 -2.31 -2.80
N GLU A 535 -26.87 -2.28 -1.52
CA GLU A 535 -27.59 -3.07 -0.50
C GLU A 535 -28.28 -2.17 0.51
N PRO A 536 -29.60 -2.33 0.71
CA PRO A 536 -30.35 -1.59 1.71
C PRO A 536 -29.92 -2.06 3.12
N GLY A 537 -29.28 -1.18 3.88
CA GLY A 537 -29.11 -1.40 5.32
C GLY A 537 -27.79 -0.97 5.96
N GLU A 538 -26.72 -0.79 5.23
CA GLU A 538 -25.43 -0.36 5.79
C GLU A 538 -24.87 0.90 5.08
N GLY A 539 -25.37 2.08 5.51
CA GLY A 539 -24.99 3.37 4.93
C GLY A 539 -23.55 3.83 5.14
N TRP A 540 -22.61 2.94 5.60
CA TRP A 540 -21.24 3.29 5.95
C TRP A 540 -20.25 2.17 5.58
N PRO A 541 -19.99 1.90 4.29
CA PRO A 541 -19.18 0.76 3.87
C PRO A 541 -17.75 0.83 4.40
N PHE A 542 -17.06 1.97 4.34
CA PHE A 542 -15.72 2.15 4.90
C PHE A 542 -15.65 1.86 6.40
N TYR A 543 -16.71 2.16 7.15
CA TYR A 543 -16.80 1.87 8.58
C TYR A 543 -16.82 0.36 8.83
N TYR A 544 -17.64 -0.38 8.07
CA TYR A 544 -17.65 -1.84 8.10
C TYR A 544 -16.29 -2.42 7.70
N TRP A 545 -15.76 -2.00 6.55
CA TRP A 545 -14.49 -2.52 6.05
C TRP A 545 -13.36 -2.32 7.05
N TYR A 546 -13.32 -1.17 7.70
CA TYR A 546 -12.30 -0.84 8.70
C TYR A 546 -12.37 -1.74 9.94
N TYR A 547 -13.54 -1.94 10.53
CA TYR A 547 -13.70 -2.82 11.70
C TYR A 547 -13.56 -4.30 11.32
N GLY A 548 -14.11 -4.72 10.19
CA GLY A 548 -13.97 -6.07 9.64
C GLY A 548 -12.49 -6.40 9.37
N THR A 549 -11.75 -5.49 8.74
CA THR A 549 -10.31 -5.66 8.48
C THR A 549 -9.51 -5.86 9.77
N ARG A 550 -9.82 -5.11 10.81
CA ARG A 550 -9.18 -5.21 12.12
C ARG A 550 -9.53 -6.52 12.84
N ALA A 551 -10.80 -6.93 12.81
CA ALA A 551 -11.25 -8.18 13.42
C ALA A 551 -10.55 -9.39 12.76
N MET A 552 -10.50 -9.40 11.42
CA MET A 552 -9.81 -10.43 10.65
C MET A 552 -8.29 -10.41 10.85
N LEU A 553 -7.67 -9.22 10.89
CA LEU A 553 -6.24 -9.07 11.22
C LEU A 553 -5.92 -9.66 12.60
N LYS A 554 -6.76 -9.39 13.60
CA LYS A 554 -6.59 -9.89 14.97
C LYS A 554 -6.82 -11.39 15.08
N ALA A 555 -7.75 -11.93 14.30
CA ALA A 555 -7.97 -13.39 14.21
C ALA A 555 -6.78 -14.09 13.54
N GLY A 556 -6.15 -13.44 12.54
CA GLY A 556 -4.99 -14.00 11.86
C GLY A 556 -5.32 -15.20 10.96
N GLY A 557 -4.29 -16.00 10.67
CA GLY A 557 -4.45 -17.25 9.94
C GLY A 557 -5.03 -17.11 8.53
N GLU A 558 -5.88 -18.08 8.13
CA GLU A 558 -6.51 -18.12 6.82
C GLU A 558 -7.58 -17.02 6.66
N ASP A 559 -8.29 -16.67 7.72
CA ASP A 559 -9.32 -15.62 7.72
C ASP A 559 -8.71 -14.27 7.30
N TRP A 560 -7.57 -13.93 7.92
CA TRP A 560 -6.83 -12.73 7.55
C TRP A 560 -6.26 -12.81 6.13
N ARG A 561 -5.70 -13.94 5.71
CA ARG A 561 -5.10 -14.11 4.38
C ARG A 561 -6.12 -13.84 3.27
N ILE A 562 -7.33 -14.41 3.40
CA ILE A 562 -8.42 -14.23 2.44
C ILE A 562 -8.90 -12.78 2.47
N TRP A 563 -9.22 -12.25 3.66
CA TRP A 563 -9.71 -10.89 3.81
C TRP A 563 -8.72 -9.84 3.29
N LYS A 564 -7.44 -9.97 3.65
CA LYS A 564 -6.37 -9.09 3.19
C LYS A 564 -6.30 -9.03 1.67
N THR A 565 -6.30 -10.18 1.02
CA THR A 565 -6.22 -10.27 -0.45
C THR A 565 -7.36 -9.48 -1.10
N TRP A 566 -8.56 -9.70 -0.60
CA TRP A 566 -9.77 -9.01 -1.09
C TRP A 566 -9.73 -7.51 -0.82
N MET A 567 -9.48 -7.12 0.42
CA MET A 567 -9.53 -5.71 0.84
C MET A 567 -8.47 -4.86 0.14
N CYS A 568 -7.24 -5.37 0.04
CA CYS A 568 -6.17 -4.62 -0.63
C CYS A 568 -6.49 -4.39 -2.10
N ARG A 569 -6.99 -5.42 -2.82
CA ARG A 569 -7.35 -5.29 -4.23
C ARG A 569 -8.51 -4.33 -4.42
N LEU A 570 -9.57 -4.46 -3.60
CA LEU A 570 -10.73 -3.58 -3.64
C LEU A 570 -10.34 -2.10 -3.50
N LEU A 571 -9.46 -1.79 -2.56
CA LEU A 571 -9.00 -0.41 -2.34
C LEU A 571 -8.10 0.09 -3.48
N VAL A 572 -7.19 -0.76 -3.97
CA VAL A 572 -6.27 -0.38 -5.06
C VAL A 572 -7.02 -0.11 -6.36
N ASP A 573 -8.00 -0.97 -6.72
CA ASP A 573 -8.74 -0.86 -7.98
C ASP A 573 -9.69 0.33 -8.04
N ASN A 574 -10.16 0.80 -6.89
CA ASN A 574 -11.19 1.84 -6.80
C ASN A 574 -10.66 3.16 -6.23
N GLN A 575 -9.34 3.39 -6.26
CA GLN A 575 -8.75 4.65 -5.83
C GLN A 575 -8.79 5.70 -6.93
N ASN A 576 -9.32 6.87 -6.63
CA ASN A 576 -9.34 8.02 -7.52
C ASN A 576 -7.91 8.52 -7.85
N ASP A 577 -7.77 9.27 -8.93
CA ASP A 577 -6.48 9.82 -9.37
C ASP A 577 -5.85 10.79 -8.37
N ASP A 578 -6.66 11.50 -7.59
CA ASP A 578 -6.19 12.40 -6.52
C ASP A 578 -5.81 11.68 -5.22
N GLY A 579 -5.95 10.35 -5.15
CA GLY A 579 -5.63 9.52 -4.01
C GLY A 579 -6.79 9.30 -3.04
N SER A 580 -7.94 9.91 -3.27
CA SER A 580 -9.14 9.74 -2.46
C SER A 580 -9.91 8.45 -2.82
N TRP A 581 -10.92 8.14 -2.00
CA TRP A 581 -11.99 7.22 -2.34
C TRP A 581 -13.32 7.92 -2.14
N ASP A 582 -14.24 7.74 -3.09
CA ASP A 582 -15.58 8.27 -2.97
C ASP A 582 -16.34 7.53 -1.87
N SER A 583 -17.12 8.29 -1.11
CA SER A 583 -18.17 7.75 -0.26
C SER A 583 -19.51 8.08 -0.91
N GLU A 584 -20.46 7.16 -0.87
CA GLU A 584 -21.80 7.38 -1.45
C GLU A 584 -22.55 8.59 -0.92
N GLN A 585 -22.19 9.06 0.25
CA GLN A 585 -22.75 10.25 0.82
C GLN A 585 -21.89 11.45 0.42
N ASN A 586 -22.24 12.13 -0.64
CA ASN A 586 -21.64 13.37 -1.15
C ASN A 586 -21.73 14.56 -0.16
N GLU A 587 -21.57 14.33 1.13
CA GLU A 587 -21.48 15.38 2.14
C GLU A 587 -20.05 15.94 2.19
N ALA A 588 -19.93 17.26 2.27
CA ALA A 588 -18.64 17.94 2.33
C ALA A 588 -17.78 17.38 3.50
N GLY A 589 -16.59 16.86 3.18
CA GLY A 589 -15.64 16.27 4.13
C GLY A 589 -15.69 14.74 4.23
N MET A 590 -16.63 14.04 3.62
CA MET A 590 -16.70 12.57 3.65
C MET A 590 -15.59 11.92 2.84
N GLY A 591 -15.06 12.57 1.80
CA GLY A 591 -13.87 12.10 1.07
C GLY A 591 -12.62 11.97 1.94
N VAL A 592 -12.46 12.85 2.95
CA VAL A 592 -11.35 12.72 3.93
C VAL A 592 -11.57 11.53 4.85
N TYR A 593 -12.82 11.27 5.25
CA TYR A 593 -13.20 10.12 6.08
C TYR A 593 -12.86 8.79 5.37
N SER A 594 -13.38 8.59 4.16
CA SER A 594 -13.12 7.37 3.38
C SER A 594 -11.64 7.22 3.04
N THR A 595 -10.95 8.31 2.69
CA THR A 595 -9.51 8.31 2.40
C THR A 595 -8.68 7.96 3.63
N SER A 596 -9.01 8.48 4.81
CA SER A 596 -8.32 8.12 6.06
C SER A 596 -8.51 6.65 6.43
N LEU A 597 -9.73 6.13 6.34
CA LEU A 597 -10.01 4.72 6.63
C LEU A 597 -9.40 3.79 5.57
N GLY A 598 -9.43 4.18 4.29
CA GLY A 598 -8.80 3.44 3.20
C GLY A 598 -7.28 3.35 3.38
N ALA A 599 -6.62 4.45 3.73
CA ALA A 599 -5.19 4.49 4.03
C ALA A 599 -4.84 3.57 5.21
N LEU A 600 -5.58 3.66 6.33
CA LEU A 600 -5.40 2.79 7.51
C LEU A 600 -5.57 1.30 7.16
N MET A 601 -6.51 0.94 6.29
CA MET A 601 -6.67 -0.43 5.85
C MET A 601 -5.52 -0.91 4.95
N LEU A 602 -5.01 -0.05 4.05
CA LEU A 602 -3.82 -0.36 3.25
C LEU A 602 -2.57 -0.53 4.11
N GLU A 603 -2.42 0.21 5.20
CA GLU A 603 -1.33 0.04 6.16
C GLU A 603 -1.34 -1.36 6.79
N PHE A 604 -2.51 -1.87 7.16
CA PHE A 604 -2.64 -3.26 7.65
C PHE A 604 -2.24 -4.26 6.57
N CYS A 605 -2.56 -3.97 5.31
CA CYS A 605 -2.08 -4.75 4.17
C CYS A 605 -0.54 -4.74 4.03
N CYS A 606 0.11 -3.63 4.35
CA CYS A 606 1.57 -3.52 4.40
C CYS A 606 2.21 -4.17 5.64
N GLY A 607 1.39 -4.66 6.59
CA GLY A 607 1.86 -5.33 7.80
C GLY A 607 2.01 -4.40 9.00
N HIS A 608 1.52 -3.16 8.92
CA HIS A 608 1.42 -2.30 10.10
C HIS A 608 0.49 -2.93 11.14
N VAL A 609 0.94 -2.93 12.39
CA VAL A 609 0.16 -3.41 13.54
C VAL A 609 -0.19 -2.22 14.41
N PRO A 610 -1.45 -1.80 14.48
CA PRO A 610 -1.85 -0.65 15.30
C PRO A 610 -1.59 -0.89 16.78
N ILE A 611 -1.40 0.20 17.52
CA ILE A 611 -0.94 0.15 18.93
C ILE A 611 -1.80 -0.76 19.81
N TYR A 612 -3.11 -0.72 19.67
CA TYR A 612 -4.05 -1.52 20.50
C TYR A 612 -4.00 -3.03 20.20
N MET A 613 -3.32 -3.46 19.13
CA MET A 613 -3.07 -4.87 18.80
C MET A 613 -1.70 -5.35 19.24
N ARG A 614 -0.80 -4.44 19.61
CA ARG A 614 0.55 -4.79 20.07
C ARG A 614 0.48 -5.31 21.50
N GLU A 615 1.33 -6.29 21.84
CA GLU A 615 1.58 -6.61 23.24
C GLU A 615 2.17 -5.38 23.92
N LYS A 616 1.97 -5.25 25.26
CA LYS A 616 2.33 -4.06 26.04
C LYS A 616 3.65 -3.45 25.57
N ILE A 617 3.56 -2.39 24.81
CA ILE A 617 4.71 -1.60 24.37
C ILE A 617 5.08 -0.76 25.59
N GLN A 618 6.25 -1.02 26.16
CA GLN A 618 6.81 -0.01 27.05
C GLN A 618 7.10 1.22 26.19
N MET A 619 6.50 2.37 26.52
CA MET A 619 6.86 3.62 25.87
C MET A 619 8.39 3.75 25.88
N PRO A 620 9.02 4.13 24.75
CA PRO A 620 10.44 4.39 24.77
C PRO A 620 10.72 5.54 25.74
N GLY A 621 11.68 5.36 26.60
CA GLY A 621 12.25 6.48 27.34
C GLY A 621 13.27 7.20 26.48
N LEU A 622 13.63 8.41 26.88
CA LEU A 622 14.65 9.22 26.23
C LEU A 622 15.96 9.14 27.00
N VAL A 623 17.04 8.79 26.31
CA VAL A 623 18.40 8.80 26.88
C VAL A 623 19.14 10.00 26.29
N GLU A 624 19.49 10.96 27.14
CA GLU A 624 20.33 12.09 26.79
C GLU A 624 21.65 12.00 27.53
N VAL A 625 22.75 12.14 26.79
CA VAL A 625 24.08 12.27 27.38
C VAL A 625 24.59 13.69 27.12
N ALA A 626 24.86 14.43 28.16
CA ALA A 626 25.32 15.81 28.06
C ALA A 626 26.61 16.01 28.91
N PHE A 627 27.37 17.02 28.57
CA PHE A 627 28.50 17.42 29.44
C PHE A 627 28.01 18.18 30.66
N LYS A 628 28.62 17.92 31.83
CA LYS A 628 28.54 18.86 32.95
C LYS A 628 29.36 20.11 32.61
N GLU A 629 28.90 21.32 32.99
CA GLU A 629 29.50 22.60 32.59
C GLU A 629 31.02 22.66 32.81
N GLU A 630 31.53 22.13 33.94
CA GLU A 630 32.96 22.10 34.26
C GLU A 630 33.77 21.16 33.33
N ALA A 631 33.14 20.11 32.79
CA ALA A 631 33.77 19.15 31.89
C ALA A 631 33.77 19.62 30.43
N LYS A 632 32.87 20.52 30.05
CA LYS A 632 32.80 21.10 28.72
C LYS A 632 34.11 21.76 28.31
N LYS A 633 34.71 22.55 29.15
CA LYS A 633 35.97 23.27 28.89
C LYS A 633 37.18 22.37 28.73
N GLN A 634 37.14 21.15 29.28
CA GLN A 634 38.24 20.16 29.17
C GLN A 634 38.11 19.19 28.00
N ALA A 635 36.95 19.18 27.32
CA ALA A 635 36.66 18.36 26.18
C ALA A 635 36.85 19.06 24.82
N THR A 636 37.50 20.27 24.86
CA THR A 636 37.70 21.11 23.66
C THR A 636 38.45 20.34 22.58
N LYS A 637 37.73 19.98 21.49
CA LYS A 637 38.35 19.42 20.30
C LYS A 637 38.79 20.54 19.37
N ASN A 638 40.02 20.46 18.87
CA ASN A 638 40.52 21.33 17.82
C ASN A 638 40.33 20.63 16.50
N VAL A 639 39.54 21.20 15.59
CA VAL A 639 39.18 20.58 14.30
C VAL A 639 39.41 21.56 13.16
N GLU A 640 40.05 21.11 12.11
CA GLU A 640 40.07 21.84 10.83
C GLU A 640 39.24 21.07 9.81
N LEU A 641 38.19 21.67 9.33
CA LEU A 641 37.40 21.17 8.21
C LEU A 641 38.09 21.56 6.90
N ILE A 642 38.33 20.59 6.03
CA ILE A 642 38.80 20.83 4.66
C ILE A 642 37.69 20.47 3.71
N LEU A 643 37.24 21.48 2.94
CA LEU A 643 36.18 21.28 1.95
C LEU A 643 36.78 21.29 0.53
N ASP A 644 36.50 20.23 -0.19
CA ASP A 644 36.76 20.15 -1.63
C ASP A 644 35.83 21.11 -2.40
N ALA A 645 36.42 21.99 -3.15
CA ALA A 645 35.74 22.86 -4.13
C ALA A 645 36.40 22.75 -5.52
N SER A 646 36.90 21.56 -5.85
CA SER A 646 37.35 21.23 -7.20
C SER A 646 36.18 21.13 -8.18
N ASN A 647 36.48 21.11 -9.45
CA ASN A 647 35.48 21.14 -10.52
C ASN A 647 34.54 19.92 -10.51
N SER A 648 34.96 18.76 -9.97
CA SER A 648 34.14 17.56 -9.82
C SER A 648 32.94 17.77 -8.90
N MET A 649 33.02 18.69 -7.94
CA MET A 649 31.93 19.00 -7.00
C MET A 649 30.70 19.67 -7.67
N TRP A 650 30.77 19.99 -8.97
CA TRP A 650 29.60 20.30 -9.79
C TRP A 650 28.80 19.06 -10.23
N GLY A 651 29.34 17.86 -10.06
CA GLY A 651 28.61 16.61 -10.30
C GLY A 651 27.30 16.59 -9.52
N GLN A 652 26.29 15.90 -10.07
CA GLN A 652 24.94 15.87 -9.49
C GLN A 652 24.63 14.54 -8.83
N ILE A 653 23.87 14.59 -7.73
CA ILE A 653 23.27 13.47 -7.03
C ILE A 653 21.79 13.83 -6.90
N GLU A 654 20.90 13.02 -7.44
CA GLU A 654 19.43 13.23 -7.40
C GLU A 654 18.97 14.63 -7.86
N GLY A 655 19.67 15.21 -8.83
CA GLY A 655 19.34 16.53 -9.40
C GLY A 655 19.93 17.73 -8.67
N GLU A 656 20.65 17.53 -7.57
CA GLU A 656 21.36 18.59 -6.83
C GLU A 656 22.88 18.43 -6.97
N SER A 657 23.63 19.55 -7.06
CA SER A 657 25.08 19.49 -7.17
C SER A 657 25.71 19.04 -5.85
N LYS A 658 26.78 18.23 -5.91
CA LYS A 658 27.52 17.76 -4.75
C LYS A 658 27.94 18.90 -3.82
N ILE A 659 28.36 20.04 -4.37
CA ILE A 659 28.72 21.23 -3.57
C ILE A 659 27.51 21.84 -2.84
N ALA A 660 26.32 21.82 -3.44
CA ALA A 660 25.11 22.34 -2.79
C ALA A 660 24.73 21.45 -1.61
N ILE A 661 24.75 20.11 -1.81
CA ILE A 661 24.52 19.13 -0.75
C ILE A 661 25.56 19.31 0.38
N ALA A 662 26.84 19.38 0.04
CA ALA A 662 27.92 19.56 1.02
C ALA A 662 27.75 20.84 1.86
N LYS A 663 27.35 21.96 1.23
CA LYS A 663 27.04 23.21 1.93
C LYS A 663 25.86 23.07 2.88
N SER A 664 24.75 22.47 2.41
CA SER A 664 23.54 22.25 3.22
C SER A 664 23.85 21.42 4.47
N VAL A 665 24.57 20.30 4.30
CA VAL A 665 24.96 19.39 5.38
C VAL A 665 25.93 20.08 6.35
N LEU A 666 26.94 20.79 5.84
CA LEU A 666 27.90 21.50 6.69
C LEU A 666 27.22 22.61 7.50
N ASN A 667 26.29 23.36 6.92
CA ASN A 667 25.51 24.37 7.63
C ASN A 667 24.70 23.74 8.77
N GLN A 668 24.07 22.58 8.53
CA GLN A 668 23.33 21.85 9.56
C GLN A 668 24.26 21.37 10.70
N ILE A 669 25.43 20.82 10.37
CA ILE A 669 26.43 20.35 11.33
C ILE A 669 26.94 21.52 12.18
N ILE A 670 27.36 22.63 11.55
CA ILE A 670 27.95 23.78 12.23
C ILE A 670 26.95 24.40 13.24
N ASN A 671 25.67 24.48 12.85
CA ASN A 671 24.63 24.95 13.77
C ASN A 671 24.49 24.05 15.01
N GLY A 672 24.74 22.75 14.89
CA GLY A 672 24.67 21.77 15.98
C GLY A 672 25.98 21.60 16.79
N LEU A 673 27.08 22.26 16.40
CA LEU A 673 28.33 22.13 17.12
C LEU A 673 28.27 22.81 18.50
N PRO A 674 28.90 22.18 19.54
CA PRO A 674 29.11 22.84 20.83
C PRO A 674 29.94 24.12 20.68
N ASP A 675 29.57 25.16 21.43
CA ASP A 675 30.24 26.46 21.35
C ASP A 675 31.71 26.42 21.90
N GLU A 676 32.05 25.36 22.63
CA GLU A 676 33.36 25.12 23.19
C GLU A 676 34.36 24.47 22.24
N MET A 677 33.94 24.07 21.06
CA MET A 677 34.84 23.53 20.04
C MET A 677 35.66 24.62 19.37
N ASN A 678 36.89 24.30 19.04
CA ASN A 678 37.74 25.13 18.20
C ASN A 678 37.67 24.58 16.77
N VAL A 679 37.10 25.36 15.85
CA VAL A 679 36.88 24.92 14.48
C VAL A 679 37.51 25.89 13.49
N GLY A 680 38.34 25.37 12.58
CA GLY A 680 38.88 26.06 11.43
C GLY A 680 38.21 25.54 10.11
N LEU A 681 38.29 26.35 9.08
CA LEU A 681 37.79 26.00 7.75
C LEU A 681 38.88 26.31 6.71
N ARG A 682 39.32 25.28 6.00
CA ARG A 682 40.16 25.34 4.83
C ARG A 682 39.39 24.89 3.59
N ILE A 683 39.67 25.52 2.45
CA ILE A 683 39.01 25.20 1.19
C ILE A 683 40.08 25.08 0.10
N TYR A 684 39.93 24.13 -0.77
CA TYR A 684 40.80 24.03 -1.94
C TYR A 684 40.00 23.96 -3.25
N GLY A 685 40.67 24.32 -4.39
CA GLY A 685 40.09 24.20 -5.71
C GLY A 685 39.02 25.27 -6.06
N HIS A 686 38.93 26.36 -5.31
CA HIS A 686 37.89 27.38 -5.48
C HIS A 686 38.38 28.71 -6.11
N ARG A 687 39.69 28.97 -6.18
CA ARG A 687 40.23 30.26 -6.68
C ARG A 687 40.68 30.21 -8.12
N TYR A 688 41.41 29.18 -8.51
CA TYR A 688 42.06 29.10 -9.81
C TYR A 688 41.40 28.01 -10.67
N PRO A 689 41.15 28.32 -11.97
CA PRO A 689 40.57 27.33 -12.89
C PRO A 689 41.58 26.19 -13.21
N LEU A 690 41.08 25.09 -13.77
CA LEU A 690 41.82 23.85 -14.02
C LEU A 690 43.17 24.06 -14.80
N ASN A 691 43.23 25.02 -15.72
CA ASN A 691 44.40 25.25 -16.57
C ASN A 691 45.41 26.26 -15.96
N ASP A 692 45.13 26.86 -14.82
CA ASP A 692 46.02 27.79 -14.12
C ASP A 692 47.16 27.00 -13.46
N LYS A 693 48.39 27.46 -13.63
CA LYS A 693 49.57 26.84 -13.00
C LYS A 693 49.50 26.82 -11.49
N ARG A 694 48.75 27.74 -10.88
CA ARG A 694 48.54 27.85 -9.43
C ARG A 694 47.49 26.89 -8.91
N ALA A 695 46.69 26.22 -9.76
CA ALA A 695 45.61 25.34 -9.35
C ALA A 695 46.05 24.19 -8.44
N CYS A 696 47.30 23.72 -8.57
CA CYS A 696 47.84 22.69 -7.70
C CYS A 696 48.38 23.20 -6.34
N GLN A 697 48.32 24.49 -6.10
CA GLN A 697 48.61 25.15 -4.82
C GLN A 697 47.39 25.90 -4.26
N ASP A 698 46.20 25.65 -4.85
CA ASP A 698 44.96 26.31 -4.49
C ASP A 698 44.41 25.70 -3.21
N THR A 699 44.88 26.15 -2.08
CA THR A 699 44.32 25.89 -0.74
C THR A 699 44.36 27.19 0.06
N GLN A 700 43.31 27.39 0.88
CA GLN A 700 43.19 28.60 1.69
C GLN A 700 42.54 28.30 3.03
N LEU A 701 43.19 28.68 4.15
CA LEU A 701 42.53 28.74 5.46
C LEU A 701 41.62 29.98 5.47
N VAL A 702 40.30 29.75 5.42
CA VAL A 702 39.31 30.82 5.35
C VAL A 702 38.88 31.29 6.73
N VAL A 703 38.79 30.32 7.66
CA VAL A 703 38.54 30.58 9.07
C VAL A 703 39.61 29.86 9.86
N GLY A 704 40.37 30.56 10.68
CA GLY A 704 41.44 29.99 11.54
C GLY A 704 40.84 29.13 12.66
N ILE A 705 41.61 28.13 13.13
CA ILE A 705 41.23 27.28 14.27
C ILE A 705 41.09 28.11 15.52
N GLY A 706 39.89 28.18 16.10
CA GLY A 706 39.54 28.93 17.29
C GLY A 706 38.11 28.66 17.73
N ALA A 707 37.66 29.34 18.75
CA ALA A 707 36.26 29.21 19.24
C ALA A 707 35.29 29.29 18.08
N VAL A 708 34.34 28.36 18.03
CA VAL A 708 33.49 28.15 16.87
C VAL A 708 32.68 29.41 16.50
N ALA A 709 33.02 30.01 15.38
CA ALA A 709 32.35 31.18 14.83
C ALA A 709 31.31 30.75 13.79
N LYS A 710 30.17 30.24 14.25
CA LYS A 710 29.13 29.57 13.40
C LYS A 710 28.74 30.44 12.21
N ASP A 711 28.36 31.69 12.43
CA ASP A 711 27.92 32.60 11.35
C ASP A 711 29.01 32.81 10.29
N ARG A 712 30.28 33.01 10.76
CA ARG A 712 31.44 33.21 9.88
C ARG A 712 31.76 31.96 9.04
N LEU A 713 31.65 30.76 9.65
CA LEU A 713 31.84 29.48 8.98
C LEU A 713 30.76 29.30 7.88
N ILE A 714 29.49 29.50 8.25
CA ILE A 714 28.33 29.37 7.35
C ILE A 714 28.42 30.37 6.18
N GLU A 715 28.73 31.64 6.48
CA GLU A 715 28.91 32.66 5.45
C GLU A 715 30.03 32.29 4.46
N SER A 716 31.15 31.81 5.00
CA SER A 716 32.30 31.38 4.18
C SER A 716 31.96 30.20 3.29
N ILE A 717 31.29 29.16 3.83
CA ILE A 717 30.86 27.98 3.07
C ILE A 717 29.88 28.35 1.95
N ASN A 718 28.92 29.22 2.22
CA ASN A 718 27.90 29.59 1.24
C ASN A 718 28.46 30.35 0.03
N LYS A 719 29.56 31.08 0.18
CA LYS A 719 30.27 31.82 -0.89
C LYS A 719 31.09 30.94 -1.84
N ILE A 720 31.34 29.67 -1.50
CA ILE A 720 32.21 28.80 -2.26
C ILE A 720 31.61 28.46 -3.63
N GLN A 721 32.46 28.45 -4.64
CA GLN A 721 32.13 27.95 -5.98
C GLN A 721 33.28 27.07 -6.50
N PRO A 722 32.99 25.81 -6.89
CA PRO A 722 34.00 24.92 -7.46
C PRO A 722 34.61 25.46 -8.77
N LYS A 723 35.93 25.34 -8.93
CA LYS A 723 36.61 25.85 -10.13
C LYS A 723 37.79 25.00 -10.59
N GLY A 724 38.59 24.49 -9.65
CA GLY A 724 39.96 24.07 -9.92
C GLY A 724 40.21 22.59 -9.79
N LYS A 725 41.47 22.27 -9.55
CA LYS A 725 41.98 20.92 -9.32
C LYS A 725 41.80 20.48 -7.87
N THR A 726 42.15 19.24 -7.56
CA THR A 726 42.11 18.62 -6.25
C THR A 726 43.56 18.47 -5.69
N PRO A 727 44.18 19.54 -5.14
CA PRO A 727 45.49 19.47 -4.49
C PRO A 727 45.38 18.92 -3.06
N LEU A 728 44.88 17.69 -2.90
CA LEU A 728 44.55 17.06 -1.64
C LEU A 728 45.78 16.96 -0.71
N VAL A 729 46.87 16.40 -1.21
CA VAL A 729 48.10 16.22 -0.43
C VAL A 729 48.65 17.58 0.06
N TYR A 730 48.73 18.55 -0.84
CA TYR A 730 49.17 19.91 -0.49
C TYR A 730 48.28 20.54 0.55
N SER A 731 46.95 20.39 0.44
CA SER A 731 45.98 20.97 1.37
C SER A 731 46.04 20.35 2.77
N VAL A 732 46.16 19.03 2.88
CA VAL A 732 46.33 18.35 4.16
C VAL A 732 47.63 18.72 4.84
N LEU A 733 48.75 18.87 4.08
CA LEU A 733 50.03 19.30 4.62
C LEU A 733 50.04 20.76 5.12
N GLN A 734 49.28 21.66 4.42
CA GLN A 734 49.10 23.03 4.90
C GLN A 734 48.23 23.06 6.14
N ALA A 735 47.16 22.28 6.22
CA ALA A 735 46.31 22.12 7.41
C ALA A 735 47.14 21.65 8.61
N GLY A 736 48.07 20.69 8.40
CA GLY A 736 48.99 20.25 9.45
C GLY A 736 49.79 21.40 10.09
N LYS A 737 50.18 22.40 9.29
CA LYS A 737 50.90 23.57 9.79
C LYS A 737 50.04 24.50 10.63
N ASP A 738 48.74 24.55 10.38
CA ASP A 738 47.79 25.39 11.12
C ASP A 738 47.68 24.91 12.60
N PHE A 739 48.09 23.67 12.89
CA PHE A 739 48.14 23.10 14.23
C PHE A 739 49.51 23.26 14.95
N GLU A 740 50.54 23.88 14.35
CA GLU A 740 51.88 23.95 14.94
C GLU A 740 51.92 24.54 16.36
N GLN A 741 50.94 25.33 16.74
CA GLN A 741 50.78 25.91 18.07
C GLN A 741 49.65 25.26 18.90
N ILE A 742 49.05 24.17 18.41
CA ILE A 742 47.89 23.50 18.99
C ILE A 742 48.27 22.06 19.33
N ALA A 743 48.21 21.68 20.61
CA ALA A 743 48.78 20.43 21.10
C ALA A 743 48.14 19.16 20.50
N ASN A 744 46.82 19.17 20.21
CA ASN A 744 46.08 18.01 19.67
C ASN A 744 44.96 18.47 18.76
N GLY A 745 44.67 17.73 17.72
CA GLY A 745 43.56 18.06 16.84
C GLY A 745 43.26 17.01 15.76
N SER A 746 42.22 17.26 15.01
CA SER A 746 41.80 16.44 13.90
C SER A 746 41.53 17.27 12.66
N ILE A 747 41.96 16.74 11.53
CA ILE A 747 41.63 17.26 10.20
C ILE A 747 40.50 16.41 9.65
N ILE A 748 39.43 17.02 9.19
CA ILE A 748 38.29 16.33 8.54
C ILE A 748 38.21 16.82 7.12
N LEU A 749 38.55 15.95 6.19
CA LEU A 749 38.53 16.22 4.76
C LEU A 749 37.23 15.70 4.14
N ILE A 750 36.52 16.57 3.43
CA ILE A 750 35.32 16.23 2.63
C ILE A 750 35.70 16.38 1.17
N THR A 751 35.69 15.30 0.40
CA THR A 751 36.15 15.27 -0.98
C THR A 751 35.32 14.28 -1.83
N ASP A 752 35.09 14.62 -3.09
CA ASP A 752 34.47 13.72 -4.08
C ASP A 752 35.50 13.14 -5.07
N GLY A 753 36.78 13.40 -4.86
CA GLY A 753 37.86 12.98 -5.76
C GLY A 753 39.16 12.63 -5.05
N ILE A 754 40.12 12.27 -5.86
CA ILE A 754 41.50 11.94 -5.47
C ILE A 754 42.47 13.06 -5.84
N GLU A 755 43.71 12.93 -5.34
CA GLU A 755 44.84 13.81 -5.69
C GLU A 755 44.97 13.96 -7.24
N SER A 756 44.85 15.18 -7.76
CA SER A 756 44.96 15.48 -9.19
C SER A 756 46.21 16.30 -9.55
N CYS A 757 47.08 16.58 -8.56
CA CYS A 757 48.25 17.42 -8.72
C CYS A 757 49.57 16.64 -8.49
N HIS A 758 49.57 15.34 -8.61
CA HIS A 758 50.69 14.45 -8.44
C HIS A 758 51.38 14.49 -7.05
N GLY A 759 50.65 14.88 -6.00
CA GLY A 759 51.15 14.80 -4.62
C GLY A 759 51.35 13.35 -4.18
N ASP A 760 52.43 13.05 -3.50
CA ASP A 760 52.65 11.72 -2.91
C ASP A 760 51.81 11.57 -1.63
N ILE A 761 50.80 10.75 -1.67
CA ILE A 761 49.90 10.46 -0.56
C ILE A 761 50.61 9.83 0.63
N ASN A 762 51.70 9.06 0.39
CA ASN A 762 52.49 8.42 1.46
C ASN A 762 53.33 9.43 2.23
N SER A 763 53.54 10.64 1.71
CA SER A 763 54.24 11.71 2.39
C SER A 763 53.46 12.35 3.55
N ILE A 764 52.13 12.21 3.57
CA ILE A 764 51.25 12.89 4.54
C ILE A 764 51.56 12.44 5.96
N ALA A 765 51.47 11.16 6.27
CA ALA A 765 51.62 10.67 7.63
C ALA A 765 53.06 10.94 8.18
N PRO A 766 54.16 10.74 7.45
CA PRO A 766 55.51 11.11 7.93
C PRO A 766 55.66 12.61 8.16
N ALA A 767 55.04 13.45 7.30
CA ALA A 767 55.12 14.92 7.44
C ALA A 767 54.37 15.41 8.65
N LEU A 768 53.11 14.93 8.88
CA LEU A 768 52.32 15.26 10.05
C LEU A 768 52.98 14.77 11.34
N LYS A 769 53.62 13.61 11.34
CA LYS A 769 54.36 13.08 12.49
C LYS A 769 55.55 13.94 12.86
N LYS A 770 56.24 14.55 11.87
CA LYS A 770 57.34 15.47 12.11
C LYS A 770 56.96 16.76 12.86
N LEU A 771 55.67 17.16 12.76
CA LEU A 771 55.18 18.32 13.49
C LEU A 771 55.01 18.04 15.00
N GLY A 772 55.26 16.80 15.45
CA GLY A 772 55.21 16.44 16.87
C GLY A 772 53.83 16.44 17.51
N ILE A 773 52.78 16.55 16.70
CA ILE A 773 51.38 16.65 17.08
C ILE A 773 50.67 15.37 16.68
N GLY A 774 49.84 14.81 17.55
CA GLY A 774 49.04 13.62 17.27
C GLY A 774 47.81 13.96 16.40
N LEU A 775 48.07 14.52 15.19
CA LEU A 775 47.02 14.86 14.23
C LEU A 775 46.43 13.62 13.53
N LYS A 776 45.14 13.47 13.58
CA LYS A 776 44.38 12.47 12.86
C LYS A 776 43.72 13.10 11.65
N VAL A 777 43.80 12.42 10.48
CA VAL A 777 43.11 12.86 9.27
C VAL A 777 41.91 11.92 9.01
N HIS A 778 40.73 12.40 9.32
CA HIS A 778 39.48 11.71 8.93
C HIS A 778 39.09 12.16 7.55
N ILE A 779 38.60 11.24 6.73
CA ILE A 779 38.19 11.55 5.36
C ILE A 779 36.74 11.06 5.14
N VAL A 780 35.92 11.97 4.66
CA VAL A 780 34.56 11.63 4.16
C VAL A 780 34.59 11.70 2.65
N GLY A 781 34.59 10.53 2.02
CA GLY A 781 34.52 10.39 0.57
C GLY A 781 33.07 10.56 0.11
N PHE A 782 32.78 11.59 -0.69
CA PHE A 782 31.43 11.92 -1.11
C PHE A 782 31.17 11.48 -2.54
N ASP A 783 30.33 10.45 -2.74
CA ASP A 783 30.01 9.84 -4.05
C ASP A 783 31.27 9.37 -4.81
N ILE A 784 32.20 8.73 -4.12
CA ILE A 784 33.40 8.14 -4.74
C ILE A 784 33.01 6.83 -5.43
N LYS A 785 33.04 6.80 -6.75
CA LYS A 785 32.60 5.63 -7.56
C LYS A 785 33.69 4.58 -7.73
N GLU A 786 34.92 4.98 -7.83
CA GLU A 786 36.04 4.10 -8.15
C GLU A 786 36.67 3.45 -6.91
N ALA A 787 36.79 2.13 -6.91
CA ALA A 787 37.37 1.38 -5.80
C ALA A 787 38.85 1.77 -5.51
N ALA A 788 39.62 2.04 -6.54
CA ALA A 788 41.01 2.48 -6.39
C ALA A 788 41.11 3.85 -5.68
N SER A 789 40.19 4.76 -5.98
CA SER A 789 40.11 6.08 -5.34
C SER A 789 39.73 5.95 -3.85
N ARG A 790 38.78 5.11 -3.50
CA ARG A 790 38.46 4.78 -2.11
C ARG A 790 39.64 4.24 -1.35
N GLN A 791 40.36 3.28 -1.95
CA GLN A 791 41.54 2.64 -1.32
C GLN A 791 42.65 3.65 -1.03
N GLN A 792 42.89 4.63 -1.90
CA GLN A 792 43.85 5.71 -1.66
C GLN A 792 43.44 6.58 -0.47
N LEU A 793 42.18 7.04 -0.42
CA LEU A 793 41.65 7.86 0.68
C LEU A 793 41.67 7.09 2.01
N GLU A 794 41.30 5.82 2.00
CA GLU A 794 41.42 4.93 3.15
C GLU A 794 42.86 4.81 3.65
N THR A 795 43.81 4.71 2.75
CA THR A 795 45.25 4.60 3.08
C THR A 795 45.73 5.87 3.81
N ILE A 796 45.32 7.06 3.33
CA ILE A 796 45.65 8.34 4.00
C ILE A 796 45.05 8.37 5.41
N ALA A 797 43.77 8.06 5.55
CA ALA A 797 43.10 8.07 6.86
C ALA A 797 43.77 7.09 7.84
N LYS A 798 43.95 5.83 7.46
CA LYS A 798 44.55 4.80 8.30
C LYS A 798 46.03 5.11 8.70
N SER A 799 46.80 5.66 7.78
CA SER A 799 48.20 5.98 8.03
C SER A 799 48.40 7.10 9.07
N THR A 800 47.39 7.94 9.26
CA THR A 800 47.39 9.02 10.24
C THR A 800 46.58 8.68 11.52
N GLY A 801 46.05 7.45 11.63
CA GLY A 801 45.21 7.05 12.75
C GLY A 801 43.78 7.61 12.68
N GLY A 802 43.34 8.14 11.53
CA GLY A 802 42.01 8.60 11.28
C GLY A 802 41.10 7.52 10.67
N VAL A 803 39.89 7.88 10.30
CA VAL A 803 38.86 6.99 9.73
C VAL A 803 38.46 7.50 8.37
N TYR A 804 38.29 6.58 7.40
CA TYR A 804 37.59 6.85 6.14
C TYR A 804 36.14 6.45 6.26
N LEU A 805 35.25 7.33 5.82
CA LEU A 805 33.80 7.10 5.75
C LEU A 805 33.31 7.39 4.34
N ASP A 806 32.44 6.51 3.81
CA ASP A 806 31.85 6.68 2.48
C ASP A 806 30.45 7.29 2.63
N ALA A 807 30.14 8.28 1.81
CA ALA A 807 28.84 8.93 1.78
C ALA A 807 28.34 9.05 0.34
N LYS A 808 27.18 8.50 0.03
CA LYS A 808 26.59 8.47 -1.32
C LYS A 808 25.51 9.54 -1.52
N ASP A 809 24.95 10.03 -0.43
CA ASP A 809 23.86 11.00 -0.39
C ASP A 809 24.04 11.99 0.79
N SER A 810 23.11 12.93 0.90
CA SER A 810 23.13 13.96 1.93
C SER A 810 23.01 13.39 3.36
N GLN A 811 22.23 12.34 3.56
CA GLN A 811 21.99 11.74 4.87
C GLN A 811 23.24 10.97 5.36
N GLN A 812 23.89 10.23 4.46
CA GLN A 812 25.13 9.54 4.78
C GLN A 812 26.28 10.54 5.02
N LEU A 813 26.36 11.64 4.28
CA LEU A 813 27.33 12.71 4.51
C LEU A 813 27.13 13.33 5.90
N LEU A 814 25.87 13.61 6.28
CA LEU A 814 25.53 14.13 7.60
C LEU A 814 25.97 13.19 8.72
N SER A 815 25.60 11.91 8.61
CA SER A 815 25.93 10.90 9.64
C SER A 815 27.44 10.69 9.77
N SER A 816 28.17 10.66 8.65
CA SER A 816 29.63 10.52 8.63
C SER A 816 30.35 11.69 9.31
N LEU A 817 29.90 12.91 9.06
CA LEU A 817 30.46 14.10 9.71
C LEU A 817 30.13 14.15 11.20
N GLN A 818 28.93 13.77 11.61
CA GLN A 818 28.55 13.66 13.02
C GLN A 818 29.44 12.67 13.76
N GLN A 819 29.70 11.52 13.17
CA GLN A 819 30.56 10.48 13.74
C GLN A 819 32.02 10.98 13.96
N THR A 820 32.53 11.85 13.11
CA THR A 820 33.89 12.39 13.23
C THR A 820 34.01 13.55 14.21
N LEU A 821 32.98 14.36 14.37
CA LEU A 821 32.98 15.60 15.14
C LEU A 821 32.53 15.41 16.57
N GLN A 822 31.64 14.49 16.89
CA GLN A 822 31.01 14.33 18.21
C GLN A 822 31.50 13.06 18.92
N ILE A 823 31.29 12.98 20.25
CA ILE A 823 31.49 11.76 21.03
C ILE A 823 30.25 10.88 20.85
N GLU A 824 30.40 9.75 20.20
CA GLU A 824 29.32 8.78 20.06
C GLU A 824 29.11 8.00 21.34
N TYR A 825 27.85 7.73 21.70
CA TYR A 825 27.50 6.74 22.69
C TYR A 825 26.55 5.67 22.10
N ILE A 826 26.63 4.47 22.65
CA ILE A 826 25.82 3.33 22.20
C ILE A 826 25.07 2.79 23.41
N VAL A 827 23.77 2.51 23.24
CA VAL A 827 22.97 1.79 24.22
C VAL A 827 22.87 0.33 23.80
N LEU A 828 23.31 -0.56 24.69
CA LEU A 828 23.43 -2.00 24.47
C LEU A 828 22.49 -2.74 25.42
N ASP A 829 21.82 -3.80 24.95
CA ASP A 829 21.11 -4.74 25.81
C ASP A 829 22.10 -5.63 26.60
N GLU A 830 21.56 -6.47 27.49
CA GLU A 830 22.35 -7.38 28.32
C GLU A 830 23.21 -8.35 27.49
N LYS A 831 22.75 -8.71 26.27
CA LYS A 831 23.44 -9.62 25.36
C LYS A 831 24.46 -8.90 24.46
N GLY A 832 24.59 -7.58 24.57
CA GLY A 832 25.47 -6.75 23.76
C GLY A 832 24.87 -6.32 22.41
N GLY A 833 23.56 -6.53 22.19
CA GLY A 833 22.84 -6.05 21.03
C GLY A 833 22.63 -4.53 21.08
N ILE A 834 22.92 -3.83 19.98
CA ILE A 834 22.78 -2.37 19.88
C ILE A 834 21.28 -2.03 19.82
N LYS A 835 20.82 -1.19 20.75
CA LYS A 835 19.43 -0.67 20.79
C LYS A 835 19.34 0.77 20.29
N GLY A 836 20.45 1.45 20.22
CA GLY A 836 20.52 2.77 19.61
C GLY A 836 21.89 3.40 19.74
N LYS A 837 22.11 4.46 18.98
CA LYS A 837 23.32 5.25 18.96
C LYS A 837 22.99 6.73 19.03
N GLY A 838 23.74 7.50 19.79
CA GLY A 838 23.57 8.94 19.95
C GLY A 838 24.90 9.65 20.10
N PHE A 839 24.85 10.96 20.23
CA PHE A 839 26.03 11.80 20.42
C PHE A 839 25.89 12.63 21.69
N VAL A 840 26.98 12.84 22.42
CA VAL A 840 27.00 13.68 23.61
C VAL A 840 26.63 15.11 23.22
N GLY A 841 25.61 15.67 23.88
CA GLY A 841 25.05 16.99 23.55
C GLY A 841 24.16 17.01 22.31
N GLY A 842 23.90 15.83 21.69
CA GLY A 842 22.99 15.68 20.60
C GLY A 842 21.51 15.53 21.03
N LYS A 843 20.63 15.26 20.08
CA LYS A 843 19.21 14.95 20.38
C LYS A 843 19.11 13.71 21.28
N PRO A 844 18.17 13.68 22.24
CA PRO A 844 17.93 12.50 23.04
C PRO A 844 17.63 11.26 22.20
N LEU A 845 18.21 10.13 22.59
CA LEU A 845 18.02 8.84 21.94
C LEU A 845 16.82 8.10 22.53
N ARG A 846 15.95 7.61 21.68
CA ARG A 846 14.83 6.76 22.09
C ARG A 846 15.28 5.34 22.32
N VAL A 847 14.97 4.81 23.50
CA VAL A 847 15.29 3.44 23.88
C VAL A 847 14.11 2.88 24.66
N MET A 848 13.67 1.67 24.36
CA MET A 848 12.61 1.01 25.11
C MET A 848 12.91 0.96 26.59
N GLY A 849 11.87 0.98 27.46
CA GLY A 849 12.07 0.86 28.90
C GLY A 849 12.77 -0.47 29.23
N GLY A 850 13.75 -0.42 30.15
CA GLY A 850 14.55 -1.58 30.53
C GLY A 850 15.93 -1.24 31.07
N SER A 851 16.70 -2.27 31.40
CA SER A 851 18.10 -2.15 31.85
C SER A 851 19.04 -2.32 30.67
N TYR A 852 19.98 -1.38 30.52
CA TYR A 852 20.90 -1.33 29.40
C TYR A 852 22.31 -0.98 29.86
N ARG A 853 23.30 -1.24 29.00
CA ARG A 853 24.65 -0.69 29.13
C ARG A 853 24.81 0.51 28.21
N LEU A 854 25.11 1.65 28.77
CA LEU A 854 25.49 2.86 28.05
C LEU A 854 27.02 2.85 27.90
N ARG A 855 27.49 2.78 26.65
CA ARG A 855 28.90 2.80 26.27
C ARG A 855 29.21 4.09 25.55
N LEU A 856 30.07 4.91 26.07
CA LEU A 856 30.64 6.09 25.44
C LEU A 856 31.96 5.72 24.74
N LEU A 857 32.08 6.09 23.48
CA LEU A 857 33.29 5.85 22.71
C LEU A 857 34.34 6.95 22.98
N LEU A 858 34.95 6.89 24.14
CA LEU A 858 36.03 7.78 24.55
C LEU A 858 37.40 7.14 24.25
N GLU A 859 38.43 7.97 24.08
CA GLU A 859 39.80 7.52 23.97
C GLU A 859 40.54 7.84 25.28
N PRO A 860 41.50 7.01 25.75
CA PRO A 860 41.99 5.79 25.08
C PRO A 860 41.08 4.56 25.28
N GLU A 861 40.17 4.60 26.22
CA GLU A 861 39.26 3.47 26.51
C GLU A 861 37.80 3.93 26.62
N PRO A 862 36.83 3.11 26.11
CA PRO A 862 35.43 3.42 26.24
C PRO A 862 34.97 3.39 27.71
N LEU A 863 34.05 4.27 28.08
CA LEU A 863 33.41 4.30 29.39
C LEU A 863 32.05 3.57 29.31
N GLU A 864 31.83 2.60 30.20
CA GLU A 864 30.54 1.87 30.27
C GLU A 864 29.91 2.03 31.68
N ILE A 865 28.58 2.20 31.65
CA ILE A 865 27.77 2.14 32.88
C ILE A 865 26.48 1.37 32.62
N MET A 866 25.90 0.79 33.66
CA MET A 866 24.53 0.29 33.63
C MET A 866 23.55 1.43 33.82
N ILE A 867 22.53 1.49 32.99
CA ILE A 867 21.44 2.48 33.05
C ILE A 867 20.08 1.77 33.08
N THR A 868 19.11 2.40 33.72
CA THR A 868 17.71 2.02 33.63
C THR A 868 16.93 3.08 32.89
N VAL A 869 16.38 2.73 31.74
CA VAL A 869 15.52 3.60 30.96
C VAL A 869 14.09 3.40 31.44
N LYS A 870 13.47 4.43 31.98
CA LYS A 870 12.06 4.40 32.42
C LYS A 870 11.17 4.74 31.22
N PRO A 871 10.10 3.95 30.98
CA PRO A 871 9.14 4.24 29.92
C PRO A 871 8.56 5.66 30.07
N GLY A 872 8.47 6.40 28.97
CA GLY A 872 7.91 7.75 28.96
C GLY A 872 8.73 8.84 29.64
N HIS A 873 9.87 8.51 30.22
CA HIS A 873 10.71 9.48 30.97
C HIS A 873 11.98 9.79 30.20
N LYS A 874 12.51 11.00 30.45
CA LYS A 874 13.80 11.43 29.92
C LYS A 874 14.86 11.21 30.98
N SER A 875 15.77 10.24 30.76
CA SER A 875 16.98 10.05 31.60
C SER A 875 18.11 10.87 31.04
N ILE A 876 18.67 11.75 31.85
CA ILE A 876 19.79 12.62 31.50
C ILE A 876 21.05 12.12 32.20
N PHE A 877 22.08 11.79 31.44
CA PHE A 877 23.37 11.36 31.96
C PHE A 877 24.42 12.44 31.75
N LEU A 878 25.03 12.90 32.83
CA LEU A 878 26.01 13.96 32.78
C LEU A 878 27.43 13.38 32.76
N LEU A 879 28.15 13.65 31.70
CA LEU A 879 29.56 13.32 31.54
C LEU A 879 30.42 14.33 32.27
N THR A 880 31.25 13.85 33.19
CA THR A 880 32.18 14.62 33.99
C THR A 880 33.60 14.16 33.78
N LYS A 881 34.59 15.04 34.01
CA LYS A 881 36.00 14.69 34.02
C LYS A 881 36.58 15.00 35.37
N GLU A 882 37.03 13.97 36.12
CA GLU A 882 37.67 14.08 37.41
C GLU A 882 39.16 13.77 37.23
N LYS A 883 40.00 14.82 37.31
CA LYS A 883 41.44 14.76 36.96
C LYS A 883 41.63 14.30 35.50
N GLU A 884 42.15 13.11 35.23
CA GLU A 884 42.35 12.56 33.90
C GLU A 884 41.26 11.56 33.50
N ASN A 885 40.37 11.16 34.41
CA ASN A 885 39.37 10.12 34.17
C ASN A 885 37.99 10.68 33.86
N TRP A 886 37.32 10.09 32.87
CA TRP A 886 35.94 10.39 32.60
C TRP A 886 35.00 9.60 33.51
N ALA A 887 33.94 10.24 33.98
CA ALA A 887 32.89 9.62 34.75
C ALA A 887 31.51 10.08 34.21
N ILE A 888 30.48 9.25 34.34
CA ILE A 888 29.14 9.58 33.95
C ILE A 888 28.18 9.29 35.11
N LYS A 889 27.24 10.17 35.37
CA LYS A 889 26.22 10.02 36.40
C LYS A 889 24.85 10.46 35.86
N GLU A 890 23.79 9.76 36.25
CA GLU A 890 22.43 10.20 36.03
C GLU A 890 22.14 11.46 36.85
N LYS A 891 21.41 12.43 36.26
CA LYS A 891 21.07 13.72 36.83
C LYS A 891 19.93 13.59 37.82
#